data_ddbb464c9e9c209442348ee5840f90e3
#
_entry.id   ddbb464c9e9c209442348ee5840f90e3
#
_cell.length_a   1.000
_cell.length_b   1.000
_cell.length_c   1.000
_cell.angle_alpha   90.00
_cell.angle_beta   90.00
_cell.angle_gamma   90.00
#
_symmetry.space_group_name_H-M   'P 1'
#
loop_
_entity.id
_entity.type
_entity.pdbx_description
1 polymer ?
#
loop_
_entity_poly.entity_id
_entity_poly.type
_entity_poly.pdbx_seq_one_letter_code
_entity_poly.pdbx_strand_id
1 'polypeptide(L)'
;MGEGLASAEAMQLVGEPWTSLAPEARRLRSLGHGNLVTYSPKVFIPLTKLCRDVCGYCTFAQPPTRGEHAYMSEEGVLEVAQAGAAAGCREALFTLGDKPELRYRVAREELAALGCSTTLEYLARCAKLVLEETGLLPHVNPGVLSRADARALRAVSVSQGLMVETLAERLAERGGPHWASPDKVPAARLQTIAAAGTESVPFTTGILIGIGETREERLGALLAIRELGERYGHVQEVIVQNFRAKPGTRMAAAPEPSLDELLWTCAAARLVLGPGWNIQAPPNLSYDDFPRLLDAGINDWGGVSPVTLDHVNPEAPWPELELLGEATRGRGLELAPRLAIYPSYVAALDRWVAPEVAPFVLRLADAEGLAREDNWAAGTAEEALPVGVGLLDGVPSLLPAASVEREHAQVGNGSEPKPIATALAKVDGGVELDEDDVIALFQARGRDFAAVVEAADTLRREVSGDQVSYVVTRNINYTNVCYFRCGFCAFSKGKLAANLRGAPYLVPLDEIVRRCEEAWERGGTEVCLQGGIHPAFTGDFYVDVCRAVKEALPDLHVHAFSALEVWQGAATLGLPLRDYLERLRDAGLASLPGTAAEILDDEIRAVICPDKVNTEQWLHVHETAHEVGLRSTTTIMFGHVEGPRNWARHLLRLRDQQRRSGGFTEFVPLPFVHMEAPIYLNGRARRGPTFREAVLMHAVGRLALHPWITNVQVSWVKLGVEGAQTALRAGANDLGGTLMNESISRAAGASHGQELPPEAMEAAIRDIGRTPRQRTTLYGQPPAERRAASFGAPPLAEPLNPSVNDANLERPDRLVRPGLVGAAP
;
A
#
# COMPACT_ATOMS: atom_id res chain seq x y z
N MET A 1 -4.46 17.59 -15.51
CA MET A 1 -5.77 17.62 -14.81
C MET A 1 -6.70 18.48 -15.66
N GLY A 2 -7.89 17.94 -16.05
CA GLY A 2 -8.87 18.74 -16.76
C GLY A 2 -9.31 19.92 -15.93
N GLU A 3 -9.41 21.08 -16.51
CA GLU A 3 -9.84 22.30 -15.83
C GLU A 3 -11.36 22.23 -15.54
N GLY A 4 -11.79 22.68 -14.35
CA GLY A 4 -13.20 22.92 -14.06
C GLY A 4 -13.73 24.12 -14.86
N LEU A 5 -15.05 24.30 -14.86
CA LEU A 5 -15.70 25.41 -15.60
C LEU A 5 -15.17 26.79 -15.15
N ALA A 6 -14.99 27.68 -16.10
CA ALA A 6 -14.70 29.08 -15.80
C ALA A 6 -15.86 29.72 -14.99
N SER A 7 -15.57 30.77 -14.21
CA SER A 7 -16.57 31.39 -13.33
C SER A 7 -17.83 31.83 -14.06
N ALA A 8 -17.70 32.38 -15.28
CA ALA A 8 -18.85 32.80 -16.08
C ALA A 8 -19.71 31.62 -16.60
N GLU A 9 -19.06 30.51 -16.94
CA GLU A 9 -19.73 29.28 -17.38
C GLU A 9 -20.42 28.59 -16.18
N ALA A 10 -19.74 28.57 -15.01
CA ALA A 10 -20.31 28.04 -13.79
C ALA A 10 -21.65 28.69 -13.44
N MET A 11 -21.77 30.02 -13.57
CA MET A 11 -23.01 30.71 -13.29
C MET A 11 -24.17 30.39 -14.25
N GLN A 12 -23.89 29.86 -15.44
CA GLN A 12 -24.95 29.38 -16.35
C GLN A 12 -25.66 28.12 -15.83
N LEU A 13 -25.03 27.38 -14.95
CA LEU A 13 -25.64 26.19 -14.36
C LEU A 13 -26.86 26.48 -13.49
N VAL A 14 -27.02 27.68 -12.98
CA VAL A 14 -28.07 28.07 -12.00
C VAL A 14 -29.49 27.69 -12.47
N GLY A 15 -29.78 27.89 -13.77
CA GLY A 15 -31.08 27.59 -14.37
C GLY A 15 -31.27 26.15 -14.84
N GLU A 16 -30.21 25.35 -14.83
CA GLU A 16 -30.25 23.99 -15.34
C GLU A 16 -30.80 23.01 -14.30
N PRO A 17 -31.58 21.99 -14.70
CA PRO A 17 -31.97 20.90 -13.83
C PRO A 17 -30.78 19.97 -13.59
N TRP A 18 -30.72 19.29 -12.43
CA TRP A 18 -29.62 18.37 -12.11
C TRP A 18 -29.45 17.23 -13.15
N THR A 19 -30.55 16.81 -13.78
CA THR A 19 -30.59 15.74 -14.78
C THR A 19 -29.82 16.09 -16.06
N SER A 20 -29.71 17.39 -16.43
CA SER A 20 -28.90 17.82 -17.55
C SER A 20 -27.40 17.84 -17.19
N LEU A 21 -27.04 18.05 -15.91
CA LEU A 21 -25.66 18.12 -15.43
C LEU A 21 -25.07 16.72 -15.17
N ALA A 22 -25.89 15.78 -14.73
CA ALA A 22 -25.48 14.48 -14.23
C ALA A 22 -24.63 13.64 -15.24
N PRO A 23 -24.92 13.58 -16.54
CA PRO A 23 -24.11 12.81 -17.48
C PRO A 23 -22.66 13.30 -17.52
N GLU A 24 -22.44 14.59 -17.57
CA GLU A 24 -21.11 15.19 -17.58
C GLU A 24 -20.41 15.06 -16.23
N ALA A 25 -21.14 15.23 -15.13
CA ALA A 25 -20.61 15.02 -13.79
C ALA A 25 -20.10 13.58 -13.59
N ARG A 26 -20.85 12.56 -14.06
CA ARG A 26 -20.39 11.17 -14.05
C ARG A 26 -19.15 10.94 -14.91
N ARG A 27 -19.14 11.55 -16.13
CA ARG A 27 -17.98 11.45 -17.02
C ARG A 27 -16.73 12.03 -16.38
N LEU A 28 -16.80 13.22 -15.79
CA LEU A 28 -15.68 13.85 -15.12
C LEU A 28 -15.23 13.04 -13.90
N ARG A 29 -16.16 12.52 -13.07
CA ARG A 29 -15.83 11.63 -11.97
C ARG A 29 -15.05 10.40 -12.45
N SER A 30 -15.53 9.76 -13.53
CA SER A 30 -14.87 8.56 -14.07
C SER A 30 -13.49 8.88 -14.65
N LEU A 31 -13.31 10.06 -15.23
CA LEU A 31 -12.01 10.52 -15.72
C LEU A 31 -11.00 10.72 -14.57
N GLY A 32 -11.45 11.24 -13.43
CA GLY A 32 -10.57 11.52 -12.29
C GLY A 32 -10.36 10.37 -11.32
N HIS A 33 -11.36 9.49 -11.18
CA HIS A 33 -11.38 8.45 -10.12
C HIS A 33 -11.69 7.03 -10.65
N GLY A 34 -11.78 6.85 -11.97
CA GLY A 34 -12.12 5.55 -12.55
C GLY A 34 -13.46 5.02 -12.02
N ASN A 35 -13.46 3.78 -11.57
CA ASN A 35 -14.61 3.12 -10.93
C ASN A 35 -14.56 3.17 -9.38
N LEU A 36 -13.56 3.84 -8.79
CA LEU A 36 -13.37 3.84 -7.35
C LEU A 36 -14.26 4.89 -6.65
N VAL A 37 -14.90 4.48 -5.58
CA VAL A 37 -15.59 5.33 -4.60
C VAL A 37 -15.02 5.00 -3.23
N THR A 38 -14.67 6.03 -2.46
CA THR A 38 -14.02 5.85 -1.16
C THR A 38 -14.93 6.15 0.01
N TYR A 39 -14.56 5.64 1.19
CA TYR A 39 -15.11 6.00 2.48
C TYR A 39 -14.01 5.94 3.54
N SER A 40 -14.18 6.65 4.66
CA SER A 40 -13.24 6.57 5.78
C SER A 40 -13.85 5.82 6.96
N PRO A 41 -13.30 4.64 7.34
CA PRO A 41 -13.71 3.96 8.57
C PRO A 41 -13.15 4.72 9.77
N LYS A 42 -14.03 5.37 10.55
CA LYS A 42 -13.61 6.29 11.63
C LYS A 42 -14.44 6.18 12.90
N VAL A 43 -13.87 6.69 13.98
CA VAL A 43 -14.61 7.02 15.19
C VAL A 43 -14.72 8.53 15.36
N PHE A 44 -15.84 8.97 15.92
CA PHE A 44 -16.08 10.38 16.24
C PHE A 44 -15.85 10.61 17.73
N ILE A 45 -14.95 11.54 18.06
CA ILE A 45 -14.57 11.91 19.42
C ILE A 45 -15.10 13.32 19.71
N PRO A 46 -16.22 13.48 20.43
CA PRO A 46 -16.81 14.76 20.76
C PRO A 46 -16.07 15.40 21.95
N LEU A 47 -14.90 15.98 21.73
CA LEU A 47 -14.00 16.45 22.76
C LEU A 47 -14.64 17.49 23.70
N THR A 48 -15.46 18.39 23.16
CA THR A 48 -16.32 19.31 23.92
C THR A 48 -17.56 19.69 23.15
N LYS A 49 -18.70 19.69 23.82
CA LYS A 49 -19.98 20.17 23.27
C LYS A 49 -20.21 21.67 23.54
N LEU A 50 -19.36 22.31 24.33
CA LEU A 50 -19.43 23.75 24.54
C LEU A 50 -18.88 24.47 23.30
N CYS A 51 -19.54 25.51 22.83
CA CYS A 51 -19.14 26.27 21.65
C CYS A 51 -19.41 27.76 21.90
N ARG A 52 -18.54 28.64 21.40
CA ARG A 52 -18.83 30.06 21.48
C ARG A 52 -19.86 30.53 20.46
N ASP A 53 -20.04 29.80 19.35
CA ASP A 53 -21.07 30.05 18.35
C ASP A 53 -22.44 29.54 18.77
N VAL A 54 -23.50 30.09 18.16
CA VAL A 54 -24.90 29.73 18.41
C VAL A 54 -25.66 29.56 17.11
N CYS A 55 -25.17 28.72 16.23
CA CYS A 55 -25.76 28.47 14.91
C CYS A 55 -27.22 28.02 15.02
N GLY A 56 -28.07 28.55 14.13
CA GLY A 56 -29.51 28.31 14.21
C GLY A 56 -29.99 26.88 13.99
N TYR A 57 -29.13 26.04 13.41
CA TYR A 57 -29.40 24.66 13.02
C TYR A 57 -28.62 23.61 13.84
N CYS A 58 -27.70 24.05 14.70
CA CYS A 58 -26.77 23.14 15.37
C CYS A 58 -27.38 22.56 16.65
N THR A 59 -27.35 21.22 16.78
CA THR A 59 -27.74 20.49 18.01
C THR A 59 -26.53 19.97 18.78
N PHE A 60 -25.33 20.00 18.16
CA PHE A 60 -24.10 19.56 18.82
C PHE A 60 -23.67 20.49 19.94
N ALA A 61 -23.74 21.81 19.70
CA ALA A 61 -23.39 22.81 20.70
C ALA A 61 -24.46 22.86 21.82
N GLN A 62 -24.03 22.63 23.04
CA GLN A 62 -24.88 22.64 24.23
C GLN A 62 -24.38 23.66 25.25
N PRO A 63 -25.24 24.33 26.00
CA PRO A 63 -24.81 25.20 27.11
C PRO A 63 -24.23 24.35 28.25
N PRO A 64 -23.37 24.94 29.12
CA PRO A 64 -22.82 24.22 30.26
C PRO A 64 -23.92 23.81 31.23
N THR A 65 -23.89 22.54 31.64
CA THR A 65 -24.81 21.95 32.65
C THR A 65 -24.08 21.79 33.98
N ARG A 66 -24.80 22.06 35.06
CA ARG A 66 -24.18 21.97 36.41
C ARG A 66 -23.85 20.50 36.74
N GLY A 67 -22.60 20.25 37.03
CA GLY A 67 -22.10 18.90 37.41
C GLY A 67 -21.60 18.07 36.24
N GLU A 68 -21.67 18.57 35.01
CA GLU A 68 -21.07 17.97 33.85
C GLU A 68 -19.69 18.59 33.53
N HIS A 69 -18.76 17.77 32.99
CA HIS A 69 -17.47 18.22 32.51
C HIS A 69 -17.62 19.02 31.22
N ALA A 70 -16.80 20.07 31.07
CA ALA A 70 -16.73 20.89 29.87
C ALA A 70 -16.02 20.14 28.72
N TYR A 71 -15.12 19.23 29.07
CA TYR A 71 -14.29 18.45 28.16
C TYR A 71 -14.39 16.95 28.48
N MET A 72 -14.27 16.14 27.45
CA MET A 72 -14.08 14.69 27.60
C MET A 72 -12.71 14.45 28.24
N SER A 73 -12.60 13.55 29.21
CA SER A 73 -11.30 13.21 29.82
C SER A 73 -10.40 12.43 28.86
N GLU A 74 -9.10 12.40 29.12
CA GLU A 74 -8.14 11.63 28.32
C GLU A 74 -8.50 10.13 28.33
N GLU A 75 -8.95 9.58 29.43
CA GLU A 75 -9.41 8.20 29.55
C GLU A 75 -10.63 7.95 28.65
N GLY A 76 -11.62 8.86 28.65
CA GLY A 76 -12.80 8.76 27.81
C GLY A 76 -12.45 8.86 26.32
N VAL A 77 -11.50 9.72 25.96
CA VAL A 77 -10.97 9.82 24.58
C VAL A 77 -10.32 8.50 24.15
N LEU A 78 -9.49 7.90 25.03
CA LEU A 78 -8.84 6.61 24.74
C LEU A 78 -9.84 5.46 24.65
N GLU A 79 -10.83 5.40 25.50
CA GLU A 79 -11.86 4.36 25.46
C GLU A 79 -12.57 4.33 24.10
N VAL A 80 -12.99 5.50 23.60
CA VAL A 80 -13.62 5.61 22.28
C VAL A 80 -12.63 5.25 21.15
N ALA A 81 -11.39 5.72 21.23
CA ALA A 81 -10.39 5.44 20.22
C ALA A 81 -10.00 3.96 20.16
N GLN A 82 -9.83 3.30 21.30
CA GLN A 82 -9.54 1.86 21.40
C GLN A 82 -10.69 1.00 20.87
N ALA A 83 -11.94 1.35 21.20
CA ALA A 83 -13.11 0.68 20.64
C ALA A 83 -13.13 0.81 19.11
N GLY A 84 -12.79 1.98 18.56
CA GLY A 84 -12.69 2.21 17.14
C GLY A 84 -11.57 1.40 16.48
N ALA A 85 -10.38 1.38 17.08
CA ALA A 85 -9.25 0.58 16.58
C ALA A 85 -9.60 -0.92 16.55
N ALA A 86 -10.25 -1.43 17.60
CA ALA A 86 -10.70 -2.81 17.68
C ALA A 86 -11.77 -3.14 16.62
N ALA A 87 -12.62 -2.17 16.24
CA ALA A 87 -13.61 -2.29 15.18
C ALA A 87 -13.05 -2.05 13.76
N GLY A 88 -11.74 -1.91 13.61
CA GLY A 88 -11.09 -1.74 12.31
C GLY A 88 -11.09 -0.31 11.75
N CYS A 89 -11.46 0.70 12.55
CA CYS A 89 -11.31 2.10 12.14
C CYS A 89 -9.83 2.45 11.88
N ARG A 90 -9.62 3.46 11.04
CA ARG A 90 -8.28 3.98 10.68
C ARG A 90 -8.13 5.46 11.04
N GLU A 91 -9.23 6.14 11.31
CA GLU A 91 -9.30 7.57 11.59
C GLU A 91 -9.96 7.81 12.95
N ALA A 92 -9.41 8.76 13.71
CA ALA A 92 -10.06 9.38 14.87
C ALA A 92 -10.43 10.82 14.51
N LEU A 93 -11.73 11.07 14.28
CA LEU A 93 -12.24 12.40 13.99
C LEU A 93 -12.58 13.13 15.28
N PHE A 94 -11.81 14.15 15.62
CA PHE A 94 -12.12 15.05 16.72
C PHE A 94 -13.14 16.11 16.30
N THR A 95 -14.34 16.02 16.84
CA THR A 95 -15.41 16.99 16.66
C THR A 95 -15.58 17.80 17.95
N LEU A 96 -15.61 19.12 17.84
CA LEU A 96 -15.70 19.97 19.01
C LEU A 96 -16.36 21.32 18.70
N GLY A 97 -16.86 21.98 19.75
CA GLY A 97 -17.29 23.38 19.63
C GLY A 97 -16.11 24.34 19.56
N ASP A 98 -16.27 25.44 18.81
CA ASP A 98 -15.21 26.41 18.56
C ASP A 98 -14.95 27.23 19.83
N LYS A 99 -13.72 27.21 20.33
CA LYS A 99 -13.08 28.02 21.39
C LYS A 99 -14.04 28.41 22.54
N PRO A 100 -14.63 27.41 23.24
CA PRO A 100 -15.58 27.68 24.34
C PRO A 100 -14.97 28.49 25.48
N GLU A 101 -13.66 28.44 25.67
CA GLU A 101 -12.95 29.24 26.67
C GLU A 101 -13.12 30.73 26.47
N LEU A 102 -13.37 31.21 25.24
CA LEU A 102 -13.64 32.63 24.96
C LEU A 102 -15.01 33.06 25.44
N ARG A 103 -15.95 32.16 25.71
CA ARG A 103 -17.30 32.44 26.14
C ARG A 103 -17.59 31.96 27.56
N TYR A 104 -17.17 30.74 27.93
CA TYR A 104 -17.58 30.09 29.15
C TYR A 104 -16.48 30.06 30.20
N ARG A 105 -16.81 30.49 31.44
CA ARG A 105 -15.87 30.45 32.56
C ARG A 105 -15.51 29.00 32.92
N VAL A 106 -16.50 28.06 32.92
CA VAL A 106 -16.27 26.65 33.23
C VAL A 106 -15.25 26.01 32.29
N ALA A 107 -15.24 26.35 30.98
CA ALA A 107 -14.27 25.86 30.04
C ALA A 107 -12.83 26.32 30.41
N ARG A 108 -12.65 27.60 30.83
CA ARG A 108 -11.36 28.10 31.26
C ARG A 108 -10.88 27.44 32.56
N GLU A 109 -11.79 27.25 33.54
CA GLU A 109 -11.48 26.62 34.81
C GLU A 109 -11.04 25.15 34.63
N GLU A 110 -11.73 24.40 33.76
CA GLU A 110 -11.41 23.02 33.51
C GLU A 110 -10.11 22.86 32.67
N LEU A 111 -9.91 23.72 31.66
CA LEU A 111 -8.62 23.77 30.93
C LEU A 111 -7.44 24.03 31.88
N ALA A 112 -7.60 24.98 32.80
CA ALA A 112 -6.56 25.25 33.80
C ALA A 112 -6.29 24.05 34.72
N ALA A 113 -7.34 23.33 35.13
CA ALA A 113 -7.20 22.09 35.90
C ALA A 113 -6.50 20.97 35.10
N LEU A 114 -6.72 20.92 33.78
CA LEU A 114 -6.04 20.02 32.86
C LEU A 114 -4.62 20.50 32.48
N GLY A 115 -4.17 21.65 32.99
CA GLY A 115 -2.87 22.23 32.66
C GLY A 115 -2.76 22.80 31.24
N CYS A 116 -3.88 23.20 30.65
CA CYS A 116 -3.98 23.79 29.31
C CYS A 116 -4.51 25.23 29.42
N SER A 117 -4.13 26.07 28.48
CA SER A 117 -4.63 27.45 28.35
C SER A 117 -5.75 27.58 27.34
N THR A 118 -5.79 26.71 26.34
CA THR A 118 -6.75 26.74 25.24
C THR A 118 -7.31 25.37 24.91
N THR A 119 -8.49 25.33 24.29
CA THR A 119 -9.09 24.11 23.75
C THR A 119 -8.17 23.46 22.71
N LEU A 120 -7.44 24.24 21.91
CA LEU A 120 -6.51 23.72 20.90
C LEU A 120 -5.30 23.01 21.50
N GLU A 121 -4.78 23.48 22.64
CA GLU A 121 -3.71 22.78 23.38
C GLU A 121 -4.20 21.42 23.91
N TYR A 122 -5.41 21.36 24.46
CA TYR A 122 -6.00 20.12 24.93
C TYR A 122 -6.29 19.16 23.78
N LEU A 123 -6.84 19.66 22.66
CA LEU A 123 -7.04 18.88 21.44
C LEU A 123 -5.74 18.27 20.93
N ALA A 124 -4.65 19.07 20.86
CA ALA A 124 -3.35 18.58 20.41
C ALA A 124 -2.81 17.45 21.29
N ARG A 125 -3.01 17.56 22.61
CA ARG A 125 -2.61 16.53 23.58
C ARG A 125 -3.43 15.25 23.40
N CYS A 126 -4.74 15.33 23.27
CA CYS A 126 -5.63 14.18 23.02
C CYS A 126 -5.33 13.53 21.67
N ALA A 127 -5.12 14.33 20.62
CA ALA A 127 -4.80 13.79 19.29
C ALA A 127 -3.47 13.02 19.30
N LYS A 128 -2.44 13.56 19.98
CA LYS A 128 -1.16 12.87 20.16
C LYS A 128 -1.34 11.56 20.92
N LEU A 129 -2.09 11.58 22.02
CA LEU A 129 -2.37 10.41 22.85
C LEU A 129 -3.05 9.30 22.04
N VAL A 130 -4.08 9.62 21.25
CA VAL A 130 -4.79 8.67 20.37
C VAL A 130 -3.83 8.08 19.33
N LEU A 131 -3.02 8.93 18.67
CA LEU A 131 -2.06 8.48 17.67
C LEU A 131 -1.05 7.47 18.25
N GLU A 132 -0.48 7.78 19.43
CA GLU A 132 0.56 6.97 20.04
C GLU A 132 0.02 5.66 20.64
N GLU A 133 -1.16 5.69 21.28
CA GLU A 133 -1.71 4.54 22.00
C GLU A 133 -2.55 3.60 21.10
N THR A 134 -3.13 4.10 20.02
CA THR A 134 -4.03 3.29 19.18
C THR A 134 -3.58 3.15 17.73
N GLY A 135 -2.71 4.04 17.26
CA GLY A 135 -2.31 4.13 15.87
C GLY A 135 -3.38 4.70 14.92
N LEU A 136 -4.58 5.06 15.42
CA LEU A 136 -5.57 5.77 14.63
C LEU A 136 -5.04 7.13 14.18
N LEU A 137 -5.34 7.52 12.94
CA LEU A 137 -4.90 8.79 12.39
C LEU A 137 -5.85 9.93 12.81
N PRO A 138 -5.38 10.94 13.57
CA PRO A 138 -6.24 12.05 13.95
C PRO A 138 -6.57 12.95 12.77
N HIS A 139 -7.87 13.20 12.56
CA HIS A 139 -8.43 14.30 11.79
C HIS A 139 -9.10 15.26 12.75
N VAL A 140 -8.78 16.56 12.68
CA VAL A 140 -9.27 17.54 13.66
C VAL A 140 -10.10 18.64 13.01
N ASN A 141 -11.29 18.90 13.58
CA ASN A 141 -12.21 19.96 13.17
C ASN A 141 -12.35 21.03 14.26
N PRO A 142 -11.29 21.82 14.52
CA PRO A 142 -11.21 22.69 15.71
C PRO A 142 -11.88 24.06 15.54
N GLY A 143 -12.55 24.34 14.45
CA GLY A 143 -13.08 25.65 14.11
C GLY A 143 -12.06 26.57 13.43
N VAL A 144 -12.18 27.89 13.59
CA VAL A 144 -11.26 28.85 12.96
C VAL A 144 -9.85 28.80 13.55
N LEU A 145 -8.82 28.86 12.69
CA LEU A 145 -7.42 28.71 13.05
C LEU A 145 -6.55 29.86 12.54
N SER A 146 -5.57 30.25 13.33
CA SER A 146 -4.40 30.99 12.85
C SER A 146 -3.39 30.05 12.18
N ARG A 147 -2.39 30.60 11.48
CA ARG A 147 -1.28 29.82 10.93
C ARG A 147 -0.51 29.05 12.02
N ALA A 148 -0.33 29.69 13.19
CA ALA A 148 0.37 29.06 14.32
C ALA A 148 -0.41 27.84 14.85
N ASP A 149 -1.74 27.95 14.95
CA ASP A 149 -2.62 26.87 15.37
C ASP A 149 -2.59 25.70 14.36
N ALA A 150 -2.73 26.00 13.06
CA ALA A 150 -2.67 24.99 12.01
C ALA A 150 -1.34 24.22 12.02
N ARG A 151 -0.21 24.93 12.21
CA ARG A 151 1.12 24.32 12.34
C ARG A 151 1.24 23.46 13.59
N ALA A 152 0.74 23.91 14.73
CA ALA A 152 0.80 23.15 15.98
C ALA A 152 -0.01 21.83 15.87
N LEU A 153 -1.20 21.90 15.32
CA LEU A 153 -2.05 20.70 15.11
C LEU A 153 -1.50 19.76 14.04
N ARG A 154 -0.79 20.26 13.01
CA ARG A 154 -0.11 19.44 12.00
C ARG A 154 0.90 18.45 12.63
N ALA A 155 1.51 18.82 13.74
CA ALA A 155 2.48 17.96 14.43
C ALA A 155 1.84 16.69 15.02
N VAL A 156 0.51 16.63 15.18
CA VAL A 156 -0.22 15.55 15.85
C VAL A 156 -1.42 15.04 15.04
N SER A 157 -1.65 15.55 13.84
CA SER A 157 -2.76 15.13 12.98
C SER A 157 -2.31 14.98 11.52
N VAL A 158 -3.01 14.15 10.76
CA VAL A 158 -2.74 13.95 9.34
C VAL A 158 -3.50 14.93 8.46
N SER A 159 -4.62 15.45 8.97
CA SER A 159 -5.47 16.41 8.26
C SER A 159 -6.29 17.24 9.23
N GLN A 160 -6.78 18.38 8.75
CA GLN A 160 -7.64 19.29 9.49
C GLN A 160 -8.85 19.65 8.65
N GLY A 161 -9.93 20.15 9.27
CA GLY A 161 -11.13 20.48 8.55
C GLY A 161 -11.88 21.68 9.11
N LEU A 162 -12.52 22.43 8.20
CA LEU A 162 -13.48 23.49 8.50
C LEU A 162 -14.37 23.70 7.27
N MET A 163 -15.68 23.52 7.44
CA MET A 163 -16.64 23.83 6.38
C MET A 163 -16.70 25.34 6.12
N VAL A 164 -16.60 25.78 4.86
CA VAL A 164 -16.95 27.17 4.50
C VAL A 164 -18.42 27.42 4.84
N GLU A 165 -19.25 26.44 4.61
CA GLU A 165 -20.71 26.41 4.68
C GLU A 165 -21.36 27.31 3.64
N THR A 166 -21.11 28.63 3.66
CA THR A 166 -21.63 29.62 2.69
C THR A 166 -20.77 30.85 2.65
N LEU A 167 -20.79 31.57 1.53
CA LEU A 167 -20.24 32.93 1.42
C LEU A 167 -21.30 34.03 1.57
N ALA A 168 -22.57 33.69 1.81
CA ALA A 168 -23.67 34.63 1.96
C ALA A 168 -23.56 35.40 3.30
N GLU A 169 -22.92 36.54 3.34
CA GLU A 169 -22.74 37.37 4.56
C GLU A 169 -24.05 37.71 5.25
N ARG A 170 -25.15 37.91 4.47
CA ARG A 170 -26.50 38.19 4.99
C ARG A 170 -27.03 37.10 5.93
N LEU A 171 -26.53 35.87 5.82
CA LEU A 171 -26.91 34.76 6.73
C LEU A 171 -26.30 34.92 8.13
N ALA A 172 -25.33 35.77 8.32
CA ALA A 172 -24.78 36.15 9.63
C ALA A 172 -25.50 37.37 10.26
N GLU A 173 -26.39 38.05 9.52
CA GLU A 173 -27.19 39.17 10.03
C GLU A 173 -28.27 38.71 11.03
N ARG A 174 -28.87 39.69 11.74
CA ARG A 174 -29.88 39.42 12.76
C ARG A 174 -31.07 38.64 12.18
N GLY A 175 -31.35 37.49 12.77
CA GLY A 175 -32.39 36.56 12.32
C GLY A 175 -31.89 35.45 11.36
N GLY A 176 -30.71 35.57 10.85
CA GLY A 176 -30.07 34.53 10.00
C GLY A 176 -29.58 33.34 10.81
N PRO A 177 -29.25 32.23 10.12
CA PRO A 177 -28.79 30.97 10.76
C PRO A 177 -27.46 31.14 11.49
N HIS A 178 -26.60 32.03 11.08
CA HIS A 178 -25.28 32.33 11.65
C HIS A 178 -25.29 33.56 12.60
N TRP A 179 -26.45 34.11 12.90
CA TRP A 179 -26.53 35.25 13.83
C TRP A 179 -25.91 34.93 15.19
N ALA A 180 -25.05 35.80 15.67
CA ALA A 180 -24.29 35.70 16.92
C ALA A 180 -23.26 34.53 16.94
N SER A 181 -22.78 34.11 15.77
CA SER A 181 -21.78 33.06 15.57
C SER A 181 -20.54 33.70 14.90
N PRO A 182 -19.58 34.29 15.66
CA PRO A 182 -18.48 35.08 15.11
C PRO A 182 -17.54 34.25 14.21
N ASP A 183 -17.45 32.95 14.43
CA ASP A 183 -16.58 32.07 13.65
C ASP A 183 -17.27 31.55 12.36
N LYS A 184 -18.53 31.92 12.14
CA LYS A 184 -19.26 31.62 10.90
C LYS A 184 -19.19 32.73 9.84
N VAL A 185 -18.43 33.78 10.11
CA VAL A 185 -18.20 34.84 9.12
C VAL A 185 -17.35 34.28 7.96
N PRO A 186 -17.78 34.42 6.69
CA PRO A 186 -17.09 33.81 5.54
C PRO A 186 -15.61 34.13 5.46
N ALA A 187 -15.23 35.40 5.68
CA ALA A 187 -13.82 35.81 5.65
C ALA A 187 -12.92 35.07 6.66
N ALA A 188 -13.40 34.82 7.88
CA ALA A 188 -12.65 34.09 8.89
C ALA A 188 -12.43 32.62 8.50
N ARG A 189 -13.42 32.02 7.86
CA ARG A 189 -13.32 30.62 7.38
C ARG A 189 -12.38 30.48 6.19
N LEU A 190 -12.47 31.39 5.20
CA LEU A 190 -11.52 31.39 4.08
C LEU A 190 -10.09 31.67 4.55
N GLN A 191 -9.88 32.55 5.55
CA GLN A 191 -8.56 32.78 6.15
C GLN A 191 -8.00 31.54 6.82
N THR A 192 -8.84 30.76 7.49
CA THR A 192 -8.42 29.48 8.12
C THR A 192 -7.98 28.48 7.07
N ILE A 193 -8.73 28.32 5.98
CA ILE A 193 -8.36 27.42 4.87
C ILE A 193 -7.04 27.87 4.24
N ALA A 194 -6.87 29.20 4.00
CA ALA A 194 -5.61 29.75 3.48
C ALA A 194 -4.43 29.55 4.47
N ALA A 195 -4.67 29.64 5.78
CA ALA A 195 -3.66 29.42 6.81
C ALA A 195 -3.18 27.95 6.79
N ALA A 196 -4.10 26.99 6.69
CA ALA A 196 -3.78 25.57 6.54
C ALA A 196 -2.99 25.31 5.25
N GLY A 197 -3.37 25.92 4.13
CA GLY A 197 -2.64 25.83 2.86
C GLY A 197 -1.21 26.35 2.95
N THR A 198 -1.00 27.46 3.63
CA THR A 198 0.36 28.01 3.85
C THR A 198 1.24 27.08 4.68
N GLU A 199 0.66 26.31 5.60
CA GLU A 199 1.36 25.35 6.47
C GLU A 199 1.41 23.94 5.87
N SER A 200 0.96 23.74 4.61
CA SER A 200 0.92 22.45 3.93
C SER A 200 0.14 21.38 4.72
N VAL A 201 -1.03 21.72 5.22
CA VAL A 201 -1.93 20.82 5.93
C VAL A 201 -2.99 20.31 4.97
N PRO A 202 -3.13 18.98 4.76
CA PRO A 202 -4.27 18.42 4.02
C PRO A 202 -5.58 18.82 4.70
N PHE A 203 -6.49 19.43 3.94
CA PHE A 203 -7.62 20.13 4.53
C PHE A 203 -8.96 19.71 3.91
N THR A 204 -9.93 19.38 4.77
CA THR A 204 -11.31 19.09 4.40
C THR A 204 -12.16 20.34 4.57
N THR A 205 -12.91 20.70 3.53
CA THR A 205 -13.85 21.82 3.58
C THR A 205 -15.14 21.47 2.84
N GLY A 206 -16.06 22.40 2.71
CA GLY A 206 -17.32 22.17 1.99
C GLY A 206 -18.37 23.22 2.22
N ILE A 207 -19.55 22.96 1.70
CA ILE A 207 -20.72 23.83 1.76
C ILE A 207 -21.89 23.15 2.45
N LEU A 208 -22.72 23.93 3.14
CA LEU A 208 -23.98 23.49 3.75
C LEU A 208 -25.14 24.12 2.98
N ILE A 209 -25.98 23.30 2.37
CA ILE A 209 -27.12 23.74 1.56
C ILE A 209 -28.43 23.68 2.31
N GLY A 210 -29.35 24.60 1.99
CA GLY A 210 -30.71 24.68 2.56
C GLY A 210 -30.82 25.52 3.84
N ILE A 211 -29.78 26.31 4.17
CA ILE A 211 -29.82 27.25 5.29
C ILE A 211 -30.28 28.67 4.90
N GLY A 212 -30.69 28.85 3.63
CA GLY A 212 -31.17 30.10 3.07
C GLY A 212 -30.28 30.76 2.01
N GLU A 213 -29.24 30.10 1.60
CA GLU A 213 -28.36 30.46 0.49
C GLU A 213 -29.03 30.17 -0.87
N THR A 214 -28.56 30.84 -1.93
CA THR A 214 -28.99 30.64 -3.32
C THR A 214 -28.02 29.70 -4.07
N ARG A 215 -28.43 29.24 -5.25
CA ARG A 215 -27.55 28.46 -6.13
C ARG A 215 -26.32 29.24 -6.56
N GLU A 216 -26.46 30.56 -6.84
CA GLU A 216 -25.33 31.45 -7.18
C GLU A 216 -24.34 31.53 -6.01
N GLU A 217 -24.85 31.65 -4.77
CA GLU A 217 -24.01 31.72 -3.57
C GLU A 217 -23.28 30.38 -3.32
N ARG A 218 -23.91 29.21 -3.62
CA ARG A 218 -23.23 27.89 -3.59
C ARG A 218 -22.10 27.83 -4.61
N LEU A 219 -22.34 28.24 -5.85
CA LEU A 219 -21.32 28.28 -6.89
C LEU A 219 -20.17 29.21 -6.53
N GLY A 220 -20.49 30.39 -5.98
CA GLY A 220 -19.48 31.35 -5.46
C GLY A 220 -18.59 30.72 -4.38
N ALA A 221 -19.18 29.94 -3.46
CA ALA A 221 -18.42 29.24 -2.41
C ALA A 221 -17.51 28.13 -3.01
N LEU A 222 -18.00 27.35 -3.96
CA LEU A 222 -17.20 26.33 -4.66
C LEU A 222 -16.04 26.94 -5.45
N LEU A 223 -16.25 28.07 -6.11
CA LEU A 223 -15.20 28.80 -6.84
C LEU A 223 -14.11 29.32 -5.88
N ALA A 224 -14.51 29.88 -4.72
CA ALA A 224 -13.55 30.33 -3.71
C ALA A 224 -12.74 29.15 -3.10
N ILE A 225 -13.38 28.03 -2.85
CA ILE A 225 -12.69 26.78 -2.41
C ILE A 225 -11.69 26.33 -3.48
N ARG A 226 -12.10 26.33 -4.76
CA ARG A 226 -11.23 25.98 -5.87
C ARG A 226 -10.01 26.88 -5.95
N GLU A 227 -10.20 28.18 -5.88
CA GLU A 227 -9.09 29.16 -5.91
C GLU A 227 -8.04 28.89 -4.83
N LEU A 228 -8.48 28.60 -3.59
CA LEU A 228 -7.58 28.26 -2.50
C LEU A 228 -6.90 26.92 -2.70
N GLY A 229 -7.64 25.92 -3.19
CA GLY A 229 -7.11 24.58 -3.49
C GLY A 229 -6.07 24.61 -4.62
N GLU A 230 -6.32 25.33 -5.69
CA GLU A 230 -5.36 25.52 -6.81
C GLU A 230 -4.11 26.28 -6.36
N ARG A 231 -4.27 27.29 -5.50
CA ARG A 231 -3.15 28.09 -4.99
C ARG A 231 -2.18 27.30 -4.13
N TYR A 232 -2.67 26.47 -3.23
CA TYR A 232 -1.85 25.78 -2.22
C TYR A 232 -1.75 24.26 -2.44
N GLY A 233 -2.69 23.64 -3.16
CA GLY A 233 -2.76 22.21 -3.39
C GLY A 233 -3.21 21.39 -2.17
N HIS A 234 -3.78 22.03 -1.14
CA HIS A 234 -4.02 21.42 0.17
C HIS A 234 -5.45 20.96 0.43
N VAL A 235 -6.43 21.41 -0.37
CA VAL A 235 -7.83 20.98 -0.20
C VAL A 235 -7.96 19.56 -0.72
N GLN A 236 -8.05 18.62 0.21
CA GLN A 236 -8.12 17.18 -0.13
C GLN A 236 -9.53 16.71 -0.43
N GLU A 237 -10.57 17.40 0.06
CA GLU A 237 -11.95 16.99 0.01
C GLU A 237 -12.91 18.16 0.09
N VAL A 238 -13.97 18.12 -0.70
CA VAL A 238 -15.08 19.10 -0.66
C VAL A 238 -16.38 18.37 -0.34
N ILE A 239 -16.97 18.72 0.82
CA ILE A 239 -18.20 18.12 1.32
C ILE A 239 -19.40 18.94 0.83
N VAL A 240 -20.38 18.29 0.22
CA VAL A 240 -21.71 18.86 -0.04
C VAL A 240 -22.67 18.26 0.98
N GLN A 241 -23.02 19.08 2.00
CA GLN A 241 -23.89 18.65 3.09
C GLN A 241 -25.24 19.34 3.00
N ASN A 242 -26.32 18.60 3.15
CA ASN A 242 -27.68 19.13 3.21
C ASN A 242 -28.10 19.42 4.66
N PHE A 243 -28.79 20.53 4.84
CA PHE A 243 -29.44 20.90 6.11
C PHE A 243 -30.57 19.92 6.44
N ARG A 244 -30.63 19.55 7.74
CA ARG A 244 -31.75 18.81 8.33
C ARG A 244 -32.35 19.63 9.45
N ALA A 245 -33.69 19.79 9.44
CA ALA A 245 -34.42 20.49 10.49
C ALA A 245 -34.46 19.65 11.76
N LYS A 246 -33.99 20.23 12.87
CA LYS A 246 -33.81 19.49 14.14
C LYS A 246 -34.65 20.11 15.26
N PRO A 247 -35.39 19.29 16.04
CA PRO A 247 -36.12 19.78 17.20
C PRO A 247 -35.20 20.55 18.17
N GLY A 248 -35.72 21.58 18.79
CA GLY A 248 -34.96 22.40 19.76
C GLY A 248 -34.03 23.43 19.18
N THR A 249 -33.88 23.51 17.85
CA THR A 249 -33.07 24.54 17.17
C THR A 249 -33.96 25.71 16.73
N ARG A 250 -33.33 26.86 16.45
CA ARG A 250 -34.06 28.00 15.89
C ARG A 250 -34.62 27.72 14.48
N MET A 251 -34.07 26.77 13.78
CA MET A 251 -34.47 26.37 12.43
C MET A 251 -35.27 25.07 12.41
N ALA A 252 -35.85 24.64 13.53
CA ALA A 252 -36.66 23.42 13.62
C ALA A 252 -37.86 23.34 12.66
N ALA A 253 -38.38 24.52 12.23
CA ALA A 253 -39.48 24.62 11.26
C ALA A 253 -39.00 25.13 9.88
N ALA A 254 -37.70 25.26 9.65
CA ALA A 254 -37.19 25.69 8.35
C ALA A 254 -37.36 24.57 7.31
N PRO A 255 -37.66 24.92 6.04
CA PRO A 255 -37.75 23.92 4.99
C PRO A 255 -36.40 23.27 4.74
N GLU A 256 -36.34 21.94 4.61
CA GLU A 256 -35.17 21.19 4.16
C GLU A 256 -35.01 21.33 2.65
N PRO A 257 -33.76 21.29 2.12
CA PRO A 257 -33.54 21.25 0.69
C PRO A 257 -34.07 19.92 0.12
N SER A 258 -34.65 19.99 -1.08
CA SER A 258 -35.08 18.77 -1.76
C SER A 258 -33.86 17.93 -2.17
N LEU A 259 -34.09 16.63 -2.42
CA LEU A 259 -33.06 15.76 -2.97
C LEU A 259 -32.52 16.30 -4.29
N ASP A 260 -33.36 16.86 -5.17
CA ASP A 260 -32.94 17.43 -6.45
C ASP A 260 -32.00 18.63 -6.27
N GLU A 261 -32.16 19.45 -5.22
CA GLU A 261 -31.21 20.51 -4.88
C GLU A 261 -29.85 19.94 -4.42
N LEU A 262 -29.85 18.85 -3.67
CA LEU A 262 -28.62 18.16 -3.26
C LEU A 262 -27.90 17.55 -4.47
N LEU A 263 -28.63 16.82 -5.32
CA LEU A 263 -28.11 16.22 -6.54
C LEU A 263 -27.59 17.29 -7.52
N TRP A 264 -28.33 18.41 -7.66
CA TRP A 264 -27.87 19.55 -8.44
C TRP A 264 -26.56 20.12 -7.92
N THR A 265 -26.46 20.29 -6.61
CA THR A 265 -25.25 20.86 -6.00
C THR A 265 -24.04 19.94 -6.14
N CYS A 266 -24.21 18.63 -5.99
CA CYS A 266 -23.13 17.64 -6.20
C CYS A 266 -22.65 17.64 -7.67
N ALA A 267 -23.61 17.65 -8.63
CA ALA A 267 -23.26 17.70 -10.05
C ALA A 267 -22.58 19.02 -10.43
N ALA A 268 -23.10 20.13 -9.98
CA ALA A 268 -22.48 21.44 -10.20
C ALA A 268 -21.09 21.54 -9.56
N ALA A 269 -20.90 20.98 -8.34
CA ALA A 269 -19.59 20.92 -7.70
C ALA A 269 -18.58 20.15 -8.56
N ARG A 270 -18.97 19.00 -9.14
CA ARG A 270 -18.10 18.23 -10.04
C ARG A 270 -17.72 19.01 -11.30
N LEU A 271 -18.67 19.72 -11.91
CA LEU A 271 -18.40 20.50 -13.09
C LEU A 271 -17.49 21.71 -12.79
N VAL A 272 -17.74 22.40 -11.68
CA VAL A 272 -16.97 23.57 -11.25
C VAL A 272 -15.55 23.21 -10.82
N LEU A 273 -15.41 22.15 -10.04
CA LEU A 273 -14.12 21.75 -9.47
C LEU A 273 -13.28 20.90 -10.44
N GLY A 274 -13.93 20.15 -11.33
CA GLY A 274 -13.26 19.30 -12.31
C GLY A 274 -13.00 17.88 -11.85
N PRO A 275 -12.36 17.03 -12.68
CA PRO A 275 -12.27 15.59 -12.47
C PRO A 275 -11.40 15.18 -11.27
N GLY A 276 -10.30 15.88 -11.00
CA GLY A 276 -9.31 15.49 -9.98
C GLY A 276 -9.69 15.83 -8.53
N TRP A 277 -10.85 16.45 -8.30
CA TRP A 277 -11.29 16.84 -6.96
C TRP A 277 -12.10 15.74 -6.28
N ASN A 278 -11.86 15.52 -4.98
CA ASN A 278 -12.69 14.62 -4.19
C ASN A 278 -13.94 15.35 -3.70
N ILE A 279 -15.09 14.85 -4.09
CA ILE A 279 -16.40 15.38 -3.71
C ILE A 279 -17.11 14.33 -2.89
N GLN A 280 -17.43 14.73 -1.65
CA GLN A 280 -18.14 13.90 -0.67
C GLN A 280 -19.57 14.40 -0.48
N ALA A 281 -20.49 13.45 -0.31
CA ALA A 281 -21.81 13.73 0.26
C ALA A 281 -22.15 12.66 1.29
N PRO A 282 -22.56 13.05 2.54
CA PRO A 282 -22.87 12.10 3.60
C PRO A 282 -24.08 11.22 3.26
N PRO A 283 -23.95 9.87 3.28
CA PRO A 283 -25.05 8.98 2.88
C PRO A 283 -26.20 8.95 3.90
N ASN A 284 -25.90 9.09 5.20
CA ASN A 284 -26.89 9.08 6.27
C ASN A 284 -27.90 10.23 6.19
N LEU A 285 -27.57 11.35 5.56
CA LEU A 285 -28.46 12.52 5.44
C LEU A 285 -29.46 12.41 4.27
N SER A 286 -29.33 11.40 3.41
CA SER A 286 -30.18 11.18 2.24
C SER A 286 -31.02 9.91 2.33
N TYR A 287 -31.01 9.21 3.48
CA TYR A 287 -31.74 7.97 3.75
C TYR A 287 -31.65 6.95 2.61
N ASP A 288 -32.77 6.37 2.15
CA ASP A 288 -32.80 5.36 1.08
C ASP A 288 -32.40 5.90 -0.29
N ASP A 289 -32.37 7.20 -0.49
CA ASP A 289 -32.00 7.86 -1.75
C ASP A 289 -30.51 8.13 -1.93
N PHE A 290 -29.66 7.84 -0.92
CA PHE A 290 -28.22 8.11 -0.98
C PHE A 290 -27.53 7.52 -2.22
N PRO A 291 -27.94 6.35 -2.78
CA PRO A 291 -27.29 5.80 -3.97
C PRO A 291 -27.34 6.73 -5.18
N ARG A 292 -28.32 7.65 -5.27
CA ARG A 292 -28.45 8.63 -6.35
C ARG A 292 -27.37 9.70 -6.33
N LEU A 293 -26.67 9.89 -5.21
CA LEU A 293 -25.54 10.81 -5.10
C LEU A 293 -24.37 10.43 -6.04
N LEU A 294 -24.19 9.11 -6.27
CA LEU A 294 -23.22 8.63 -7.26
C LEU A 294 -23.57 9.05 -8.69
N ASP A 295 -24.87 9.15 -9.00
CA ASP A 295 -25.35 9.62 -10.30
C ASP A 295 -25.09 11.11 -10.49
N ALA A 296 -24.92 11.87 -9.41
CA ALA A 296 -24.53 13.27 -9.40
C ALA A 296 -23.01 13.49 -9.38
N GLY A 297 -22.18 12.45 -9.47
CA GLY A 297 -20.75 12.57 -9.70
C GLY A 297 -19.88 12.68 -8.44
N ILE A 298 -20.37 12.30 -7.26
CA ILE A 298 -19.51 12.15 -6.08
C ILE A 298 -18.57 10.94 -6.22
N ASN A 299 -17.45 10.95 -5.53
CA ASN A 299 -16.47 9.84 -5.48
C ASN A 299 -16.10 9.44 -4.05
N ASP A 300 -16.75 10.03 -3.05
CA ASP A 300 -16.48 9.71 -1.64
C ASP A 300 -17.77 9.78 -0.80
N TRP A 301 -17.94 8.80 0.08
CA TRP A 301 -19.06 8.72 1.01
C TRP A 301 -18.76 9.43 2.34
N GLY A 302 -17.49 9.83 2.54
CA GLY A 302 -17.04 10.42 3.78
C GLY A 302 -16.83 9.42 4.90
N GLY A 303 -17.03 9.88 6.13
CA GLY A 303 -16.82 9.04 7.30
C GLY A 303 -17.98 8.12 7.59
N VAL A 304 -17.68 6.86 7.88
CA VAL A 304 -18.66 5.88 8.38
C VAL A 304 -18.10 5.28 9.65
N SER A 305 -18.91 5.23 10.71
CA SER A 305 -18.49 4.68 12.00
C SER A 305 -19.28 3.41 12.35
N PRO A 306 -18.56 2.32 12.64
CA PRO A 306 -19.20 1.12 13.19
C PRO A 306 -19.47 1.20 14.70
N VAL A 307 -18.92 2.21 15.40
CA VAL A 307 -18.91 2.29 16.88
C VAL A 307 -19.68 3.50 17.38
N THR A 308 -19.55 4.66 16.72
CA THR A 308 -20.09 5.93 17.20
C THR A 308 -21.20 6.46 16.30
N LEU A 309 -22.18 7.14 16.90
CA LEU A 309 -23.19 7.86 16.15
C LEU A 309 -22.60 9.11 15.48
N ASP A 310 -23.32 9.65 14.50
CA ASP A 310 -23.09 11.01 14.02
C ASP A 310 -23.52 11.99 15.13
N HIS A 311 -22.55 12.58 15.83
CA HIS A 311 -22.84 13.50 16.93
C HIS A 311 -23.48 14.83 16.46
N VAL A 312 -23.36 15.16 15.18
CA VAL A 312 -24.00 16.35 14.57
C VAL A 312 -25.43 16.02 14.13
N ASN A 313 -25.68 14.81 13.63
CA ASN A 313 -26.99 14.35 13.15
C ASN A 313 -27.35 13.00 13.81
N PRO A 314 -27.57 12.95 15.14
CA PRO A 314 -27.75 11.68 15.86
C PRO A 314 -29.03 10.95 15.47
N GLU A 315 -29.94 11.62 14.81
CA GLU A 315 -31.21 11.05 14.28
C GLU A 315 -30.99 10.31 12.95
N ALA A 316 -29.83 10.45 12.30
CA ALA A 316 -29.53 9.85 11.01
C ALA A 316 -28.37 8.82 11.16
N PRO A 317 -28.67 7.54 11.42
CA PRO A 317 -27.66 6.50 11.60
C PRO A 317 -26.88 6.29 10.30
N TRP A 318 -25.61 5.85 10.42
CA TRP A 318 -24.79 5.44 9.29
C TRP A 318 -25.39 4.21 8.62
N PRO A 319 -25.40 4.13 7.29
CA PRO A 319 -25.72 2.89 6.60
C PRO A 319 -24.67 1.82 6.92
N GLU A 320 -25.08 0.57 6.96
CA GLU A 320 -24.17 -0.56 7.08
C GLU A 320 -23.21 -0.58 5.88
N LEU A 321 -21.95 -0.95 6.11
CA LEU A 321 -20.92 -0.97 5.05
C LEU A 321 -21.28 -1.90 3.90
N GLU A 322 -21.96 -3.01 4.19
CA GLU A 322 -22.45 -3.94 3.17
C GLU A 322 -23.46 -3.25 2.23
N LEU A 323 -24.45 -2.55 2.78
CA LEU A 323 -25.44 -1.78 2.01
C LEU A 323 -24.77 -0.68 1.17
N LEU A 324 -23.78 0.00 1.74
CA LEU A 324 -23.00 1.02 1.02
C LEU A 324 -22.21 0.41 -0.15
N GLY A 325 -21.63 -0.77 0.07
CA GLY A 325 -20.94 -1.55 -0.94
C GLY A 325 -21.88 -2.03 -2.05
N GLU A 326 -23.05 -2.55 -1.69
CA GLU A 326 -24.07 -2.98 -2.66
C GLU A 326 -24.56 -1.82 -3.52
N ALA A 327 -24.88 -0.68 -2.90
CA ALA A 327 -25.30 0.52 -3.62
C ALA A 327 -24.24 1.03 -4.59
N THR A 328 -22.97 0.95 -4.20
CA THR A 328 -21.82 1.33 -5.03
C THR A 328 -21.65 0.34 -6.20
N ARG A 329 -21.63 -0.97 -5.92
CA ARG A 329 -21.52 -2.03 -6.94
C ARG A 329 -22.70 -2.04 -7.91
N GLY A 330 -23.92 -1.72 -7.43
CA GLY A 330 -25.13 -1.61 -8.26
C GLY A 330 -25.01 -0.54 -9.37
N ARG A 331 -24.04 0.37 -9.26
CA ARG A 331 -23.71 1.37 -10.29
C ARG A 331 -22.44 1.07 -11.08
N GLY A 332 -21.92 -0.15 -10.95
CA GLY A 332 -20.69 -0.58 -11.61
C GLY A 332 -19.42 0.09 -11.07
N LEU A 333 -19.47 0.50 -9.80
CA LEU A 333 -18.36 1.14 -9.09
C LEU A 333 -17.88 0.21 -7.96
N GLU A 334 -16.65 0.45 -7.49
CA GLU A 334 -16.03 -0.32 -6.42
C GLU A 334 -15.83 0.56 -5.18
N LEU A 335 -16.21 0.05 -4.00
CA LEU A 335 -16.02 0.72 -2.73
C LEU A 335 -14.67 0.34 -2.12
N ALA A 336 -13.88 1.33 -1.70
CA ALA A 336 -12.62 1.09 -0.99
C ALA A 336 -12.46 1.99 0.24
N PRO A 337 -11.88 1.49 1.34
CA PRO A 337 -11.56 2.32 2.49
C PRO A 337 -10.38 3.25 2.17
N ARG A 338 -10.45 4.51 2.62
CA ARG A 338 -9.34 5.45 2.63
C ARG A 338 -8.88 5.81 4.03
N LEU A 339 -7.72 6.40 4.11
CA LEU A 339 -7.22 7.03 5.34
C LEU A 339 -7.86 8.41 5.57
N ALA A 340 -7.59 9.01 6.72
CA ALA A 340 -7.91 10.42 7.02
C ALA A 340 -7.16 11.44 6.12
N ILE A 341 -6.30 10.94 5.28
CA ILE A 341 -5.54 11.64 4.25
C ILE A 341 -5.70 10.91 2.92
N TYR A 342 -5.86 11.65 1.82
CA TYR A 342 -6.10 11.03 0.51
C TYR A 342 -4.82 10.53 -0.16
N PRO A 343 -4.91 9.56 -1.08
CA PRO A 343 -3.77 8.91 -1.76
C PRO A 343 -2.74 9.87 -2.36
N SER A 344 -3.19 10.96 -2.99
CA SER A 344 -2.29 11.95 -3.59
C SER A 344 -1.39 12.66 -2.58
N TYR A 345 -1.83 12.77 -1.33
CA TYR A 345 -1.04 13.33 -0.23
C TYR A 345 -0.14 12.28 0.41
N VAL A 346 -0.58 11.03 0.48
CA VAL A 346 0.26 9.89 0.92
C VAL A 346 1.46 9.71 -0.01
N ALA A 347 1.27 9.91 -1.32
CA ALA A 347 2.36 9.85 -2.30
C ALA A 347 3.43 10.94 -2.11
N ALA A 348 3.16 12.00 -1.33
CA ALA A 348 4.06 13.11 -1.07
C ALA A 348 4.11 13.46 0.42
N LEU A 349 4.25 12.43 1.28
CA LEU A 349 4.18 12.55 2.75
C LEU A 349 5.12 13.61 3.31
N ASP A 350 6.37 13.69 2.81
CA ASP A 350 7.37 14.65 3.30
C ASP A 350 6.91 16.12 3.21
N ARG A 351 6.07 16.43 2.22
CA ARG A 351 5.47 17.75 2.07
C ARG A 351 4.30 17.97 3.02
N TRP A 352 3.41 16.97 3.15
CA TRP A 352 2.07 17.16 3.70
C TRP A 352 1.93 16.76 5.15
N VAL A 353 2.73 15.82 5.62
CA VAL A 353 2.61 15.23 6.96
C VAL A 353 3.85 15.53 7.77
N ALA A 354 3.69 15.75 9.06
CA ALA A 354 4.82 15.91 9.97
C ALA A 354 5.63 14.60 10.09
N PRO A 355 6.97 14.67 10.22
CA PRO A 355 7.81 13.46 10.31
C PRO A 355 7.41 12.50 11.43
N GLU A 356 6.88 13.01 12.54
CA GLU A 356 6.44 12.25 13.69
C GLU A 356 5.16 11.45 13.41
N VAL A 357 4.34 11.92 12.47
CA VAL A 357 3.04 11.32 12.11
C VAL A 357 3.16 10.39 10.88
N ALA A 358 4.09 10.67 9.98
CA ALA A 358 4.28 9.92 8.73
C ALA A 358 4.43 8.39 8.92
N PRO A 359 5.14 7.86 9.94
CA PRO A 359 5.24 6.42 10.17
C PRO A 359 3.89 5.73 10.40
N PHE A 360 2.95 6.41 11.06
CA PHE A 360 1.60 5.87 11.30
C PHE A 360 0.80 5.78 10.01
N VAL A 361 0.92 6.78 9.12
CA VAL A 361 0.30 6.73 7.79
C VAL A 361 0.83 5.56 6.98
N LEU A 362 2.16 5.38 6.92
CA LEU A 362 2.80 4.29 6.16
C LEU A 362 2.41 2.90 6.66
N ARG A 363 2.19 2.73 7.97
CA ARG A 363 1.74 1.45 8.54
C ARG A 363 0.33 1.06 8.09
N LEU A 364 -0.52 2.04 7.84
CA LEU A 364 -1.93 1.86 7.49
C LEU A 364 -2.21 1.96 5.98
N ALA A 365 -1.25 2.43 5.17
CA ALA A 365 -1.39 2.61 3.74
C ALA A 365 -1.06 1.35 2.93
N ASP A 366 -1.81 1.13 1.85
CA ASP A 366 -1.43 0.22 0.76
C ASP A 366 -0.51 0.94 -0.26
N ALA A 367 -0.16 0.27 -1.36
CA ALA A 367 0.72 0.82 -2.39
C ALA A 367 0.10 1.98 -3.19
N GLU A 368 -1.19 2.13 -3.15
CA GLU A 368 -1.94 3.21 -3.80
C GLU A 368 -2.19 4.40 -2.84
N GLY A 369 -1.84 4.27 -1.56
CA GLY A 369 -2.11 5.26 -0.51
C GLY A 369 -3.51 5.19 0.08
N LEU A 370 -4.28 4.15 -0.23
CA LEU A 370 -5.57 3.84 0.39
C LEU A 370 -5.35 3.12 1.73
N ALA A 371 -6.40 2.96 2.52
CA ALA A 371 -6.30 2.19 3.75
C ALA A 371 -6.12 0.69 3.44
N ARG A 372 -5.24 0.03 4.17
CA ARG A 372 -5.10 -1.43 4.10
C ARG A 372 -6.42 -2.09 4.51
N GLU A 373 -6.89 -3.01 3.70
CA GLU A 373 -8.12 -3.79 3.95
C GLU A 373 -7.85 -4.99 4.86
N ASP A 374 -6.58 -5.38 5.01
CA ASP A 374 -6.16 -6.51 5.82
C ASP A 374 -5.10 -6.14 6.87
N ASN A 375 -4.95 -7.02 7.85
CA ASN A 375 -3.86 -6.97 8.82
C ASN A 375 -2.71 -7.90 8.45
N TRP A 376 -2.83 -8.65 7.35
CA TRP A 376 -1.82 -9.60 6.92
C TRP A 376 -0.45 -8.92 6.72
N ALA A 377 0.59 -9.62 7.10
CA ALA A 377 1.96 -9.19 6.85
C ALA A 377 2.81 -10.38 6.39
N ALA A 378 3.63 -10.14 5.38
CA ALA A 378 4.52 -11.17 4.86
C ALA A 378 5.44 -11.74 5.95
N GLY A 379 5.51 -13.05 6.03
CA GLY A 379 6.36 -13.78 6.98
C GLY A 379 5.72 -14.05 8.34
N THR A 380 4.53 -13.54 8.65
CA THR A 380 3.86 -13.80 9.95
C THR A 380 2.93 -15.00 9.86
N ALA A 381 3.08 -15.96 10.79
CA ALA A 381 2.18 -17.10 10.93
C ALA A 381 0.99 -16.81 11.87
N GLU A 382 1.02 -15.72 12.61
CA GLU A 382 0.05 -15.39 13.65
C GLU A 382 -1.21 -14.71 13.10
N GLU A 383 -1.13 -14.10 11.93
CA GLU A 383 -2.25 -13.41 11.30
C GLU A 383 -2.91 -14.32 10.28
N ALA A 384 -4.18 -14.65 10.51
CA ALA A 384 -4.98 -15.39 9.54
C ALA A 384 -4.99 -14.66 8.20
N LEU A 385 -4.93 -15.42 7.10
CA LEU A 385 -5.23 -14.87 5.79
C LEU A 385 -6.58 -14.20 5.84
N PRO A 386 -6.82 -13.11 5.09
CA PRO A 386 -8.10 -12.43 5.02
C PRO A 386 -9.14 -13.34 4.32
N VAL A 387 -9.56 -14.39 5.02
CA VAL A 387 -10.60 -15.33 4.62
C VAL A 387 -11.94 -14.69 5.02
N GLY A 388 -12.76 -14.35 4.04
CA GLY A 388 -14.11 -13.84 4.28
C GLY A 388 -14.31 -12.33 4.14
N VAL A 389 -13.30 -11.56 3.75
CA VAL A 389 -13.49 -10.15 3.36
C VAL A 389 -13.54 -10.06 1.82
N GLY A 390 -14.50 -10.74 1.18
CA GLY A 390 -14.84 -10.55 -0.24
C GLY A 390 -13.71 -10.71 -1.28
N LEU A 391 -12.46 -10.88 -0.85
CA LEU A 391 -11.30 -10.92 -1.75
C LEU A 391 -11.29 -12.20 -2.61
N LEU A 392 -11.80 -13.31 -2.05
CA LEU A 392 -11.82 -14.62 -2.72
C LEU A 392 -13.25 -15.12 -2.93
N ASP A 393 -14.25 -14.50 -2.31
CA ASP A 393 -15.65 -14.81 -2.52
C ASP A 393 -16.09 -14.30 -3.90
N GLY A 394 -16.26 -15.22 -4.84
CA GLY A 394 -16.65 -14.91 -6.21
C GLY A 394 -15.54 -15.07 -7.26
N VAL A 395 -14.37 -15.59 -6.89
CA VAL A 395 -13.38 -16.10 -7.85
C VAL A 395 -13.68 -17.59 -8.10
N PRO A 396 -14.32 -17.98 -9.22
CA PRO A 396 -14.76 -19.35 -9.45
C PRO A 396 -13.64 -20.40 -9.43
N SER A 397 -12.40 -19.99 -9.77
CA SER A 397 -11.22 -20.87 -9.74
C SER A 397 -10.69 -21.16 -8.34
N LEU A 398 -11.15 -20.45 -7.32
CA LEU A 398 -10.81 -20.65 -5.90
C LEU A 398 -11.83 -21.56 -5.19
N LEU A 399 -12.99 -21.82 -5.84
CA LEU A 399 -13.97 -22.81 -5.40
C LEU A 399 -13.73 -24.14 -6.14
N PRO A 400 -14.06 -25.31 -5.53
CA PRO A 400 -14.01 -26.58 -6.24
C PRO A 400 -14.91 -26.50 -7.47
N ALA A 401 -14.39 -26.97 -8.60
CA ALA A 401 -14.92 -26.85 -9.94
C ALA A 401 -16.43 -27.08 -10.05
N ALA A 402 -17.20 -26.01 -10.03
CA ALA A 402 -18.56 -25.96 -10.55
C ALA A 402 -18.55 -25.06 -11.77
N SER A 403 -19.02 -25.59 -12.90
CA SER A 403 -19.10 -24.90 -14.18
C SER A 403 -19.79 -23.54 -14.07
N VAL A 404 -19.04 -22.45 -14.27
CA VAL A 404 -19.59 -21.11 -14.42
C VAL A 404 -19.64 -20.76 -15.90
N GLU A 405 -20.86 -20.65 -16.43
CA GLU A 405 -21.08 -20.09 -17.75
C GLU A 405 -20.66 -18.61 -17.75
N ARG A 406 -19.81 -18.26 -18.71
CA ARG A 406 -19.33 -16.87 -18.91
C ARG A 406 -20.51 -16.00 -19.35
N GLU A 407 -21.10 -15.26 -18.44
CA GLU A 407 -21.87 -14.08 -18.81
C GLU A 407 -20.89 -12.98 -19.22
N HIS A 408 -20.69 -12.85 -20.51
CA HIS A 408 -20.09 -11.64 -21.08
C HIS A 408 -21.01 -10.47 -20.73
N ALA A 409 -20.56 -9.60 -19.83
CA ALA A 409 -21.23 -8.35 -19.54
C ALA A 409 -21.38 -7.59 -20.87
N GLN A 410 -22.61 -7.50 -21.36
CA GLN A 410 -22.94 -6.66 -22.50
C GLN A 410 -22.58 -5.22 -22.12
N VAL A 411 -21.59 -4.68 -22.82
CA VAL A 411 -21.22 -3.27 -22.76
C VAL A 411 -22.45 -2.46 -23.15
N GLY A 412 -23.03 -1.76 -22.17
CA GLY A 412 -24.10 -0.79 -22.42
C GLY A 412 -23.57 0.25 -23.42
N ASN A 413 -24.31 0.49 -24.47
CA ASN A 413 -23.99 1.44 -25.52
C ASN A 413 -23.52 2.79 -24.96
N GLY A 414 -22.24 3.15 -25.18
CA GLY A 414 -21.72 4.51 -25.07
C GLY A 414 -20.69 4.81 -23.97
N SER A 415 -20.17 3.82 -23.24
CA SER A 415 -19.05 4.05 -22.29
C SER A 415 -17.71 3.64 -22.93
N GLU A 416 -16.68 4.46 -22.76
CA GLU A 416 -15.30 4.06 -23.08
C GLU A 416 -14.95 2.77 -22.33
N PRO A 417 -14.20 1.83 -22.96
CA PRO A 417 -13.84 0.57 -22.33
C PRO A 417 -13.01 0.85 -21.06
N LYS A 418 -13.35 0.18 -19.97
CA LYS A 418 -12.62 0.31 -18.70
C LYS A 418 -11.15 -0.12 -18.89
N PRO A 419 -10.16 0.57 -18.29
CA PRO A 419 -8.73 0.27 -18.48
C PRO A 419 -8.37 -1.20 -18.24
N ILE A 420 -8.89 -1.82 -17.17
CA ILE A 420 -8.63 -3.23 -16.84
C ILE A 420 -9.22 -4.16 -17.91
N ALA A 421 -10.45 -3.93 -18.34
CA ALA A 421 -11.06 -4.73 -19.40
C ALA A 421 -10.29 -4.62 -20.73
N THR A 422 -9.75 -3.43 -21.03
CA THR A 422 -8.88 -3.21 -22.20
C THR A 422 -7.57 -4.00 -22.07
N ALA A 423 -6.93 -3.97 -20.90
CA ALA A 423 -5.71 -4.72 -20.64
C ALA A 423 -5.94 -6.23 -20.76
N LEU A 424 -7.02 -6.74 -20.18
CA LEU A 424 -7.39 -8.17 -20.30
C LEU A 424 -7.70 -8.57 -21.75
N ALA A 425 -8.39 -7.73 -22.52
CA ALA A 425 -8.62 -7.99 -23.94
C ALA A 425 -7.32 -8.01 -24.76
N LYS A 426 -6.31 -7.21 -24.41
CA LYS A 426 -4.96 -7.32 -25.00
C LYS A 426 -4.32 -8.68 -24.70
N VAL A 427 -4.42 -9.16 -23.46
CA VAL A 427 -3.91 -10.49 -23.06
C VAL A 427 -4.58 -11.58 -23.90
N ASP A 428 -5.92 -11.59 -23.97
CA ASP A 428 -6.69 -12.57 -24.75
C ASP A 428 -6.34 -12.52 -26.24
N GLY A 429 -6.04 -11.34 -26.76
CA GLY A 429 -5.60 -11.12 -28.13
C GLY A 429 -4.11 -11.40 -28.40
N GLY A 430 -3.34 -11.80 -27.40
CA GLY A 430 -1.89 -12.00 -27.53
C GLY A 430 -1.10 -10.72 -27.77
N VAL A 431 -1.67 -9.56 -27.38
CA VAL A 431 -1.02 -8.25 -27.49
C VAL A 431 -0.27 -7.94 -26.19
N GLU A 432 0.96 -7.49 -26.33
CA GLU A 432 1.76 -7.13 -25.14
C GLU A 432 1.18 -5.93 -24.39
N LEU A 433 1.19 -6.04 -23.06
CA LEU A 433 0.77 -4.97 -22.14
C LEU A 433 1.82 -3.84 -22.12
N ASP A 434 1.35 -2.61 -22.08
CA ASP A 434 2.16 -1.41 -21.82
C ASP A 434 2.18 -1.04 -20.31
N GLU A 435 2.87 0.07 -19.96
CA GLU A 435 2.99 0.50 -18.56
C GLU A 435 1.63 0.82 -17.93
N ASP A 436 0.75 1.50 -18.67
CA ASP A 436 -0.56 1.90 -18.16
C ASP A 436 -1.49 0.70 -17.97
N ASP A 437 -1.44 -0.28 -18.88
CA ASP A 437 -2.17 -1.55 -18.73
C ASP A 437 -1.75 -2.28 -17.45
N VAL A 438 -0.44 -2.42 -17.21
CA VAL A 438 0.08 -3.13 -16.04
C VAL A 438 -0.25 -2.38 -14.75
N ILE A 439 -0.19 -1.05 -14.74
CA ILE A 439 -0.65 -0.23 -13.61
C ILE A 439 -2.12 -0.48 -13.32
N ALA A 440 -2.97 -0.45 -14.35
CA ALA A 440 -4.41 -0.68 -14.19
C ALA A 440 -4.70 -2.07 -13.59
N LEU A 441 -4.00 -3.11 -14.03
CA LEU A 441 -4.15 -4.46 -13.49
C LEU A 441 -3.75 -4.54 -11.99
N PHE A 442 -2.71 -3.82 -11.56
CA PHE A 442 -2.34 -3.76 -10.14
C PHE A 442 -3.35 -2.99 -9.27
N GLN A 443 -4.14 -2.11 -9.87
CA GLN A 443 -5.20 -1.36 -9.18
C GLN A 443 -6.53 -2.11 -9.09
N ALA A 444 -6.61 -3.33 -9.63
CA ALA A 444 -7.82 -4.13 -9.65
C ALA A 444 -8.35 -4.44 -8.23
N ARG A 445 -9.66 -4.22 -8.03
CA ARG A 445 -10.41 -4.49 -6.79
C ARG A 445 -11.73 -5.16 -7.12
N GLY A 446 -12.35 -5.80 -6.14
CA GLY A 446 -13.67 -6.42 -6.28
C GLY A 446 -13.76 -7.35 -7.50
N ARG A 447 -14.70 -7.11 -8.41
CA ARG A 447 -14.90 -7.93 -9.61
C ARG A 447 -13.72 -7.86 -10.58
N ASP A 448 -13.08 -6.71 -10.69
CA ASP A 448 -11.92 -6.53 -11.56
C ASP A 448 -10.70 -7.34 -11.03
N PHE A 449 -10.52 -7.43 -9.71
CA PHE A 449 -9.52 -8.31 -9.10
C PHE A 449 -9.79 -9.78 -9.44
N ALA A 450 -11.03 -10.23 -9.30
CA ALA A 450 -11.42 -11.59 -9.64
C ALA A 450 -11.13 -11.90 -11.12
N ALA A 451 -11.45 -10.97 -12.02
CA ALA A 451 -11.19 -11.12 -13.46
C ALA A 451 -9.69 -11.21 -13.78
N VAL A 452 -8.85 -10.42 -13.14
CA VAL A 452 -7.38 -10.46 -13.33
C VAL A 452 -6.81 -11.80 -12.84
N VAL A 453 -7.25 -12.29 -11.68
CA VAL A 453 -6.82 -13.58 -11.13
C VAL A 453 -7.26 -14.74 -12.04
N GLU A 454 -8.52 -14.71 -12.52
CA GLU A 454 -9.04 -15.75 -13.43
C GLU A 454 -8.29 -15.77 -14.75
N ALA A 455 -8.01 -14.61 -15.35
CA ALA A 455 -7.23 -14.51 -16.58
C ALA A 455 -5.82 -15.08 -16.39
N ALA A 456 -5.16 -14.75 -15.29
CA ALA A 456 -3.83 -15.25 -14.96
C ALA A 456 -3.81 -16.77 -14.74
N ASP A 457 -4.81 -17.34 -14.04
CA ASP A 457 -4.88 -18.80 -13.84
C ASP A 457 -5.26 -19.54 -15.14
N THR A 458 -6.09 -18.95 -15.97
CA THR A 458 -6.41 -19.48 -17.31
C THR A 458 -5.14 -19.55 -18.15
N LEU A 459 -4.38 -18.47 -18.25
CA LEU A 459 -3.12 -18.43 -18.98
C LEU A 459 -2.09 -19.42 -18.39
N ARG A 460 -1.97 -19.50 -17.06
CA ARG A 460 -1.13 -20.49 -16.39
C ARG A 460 -1.52 -21.93 -16.80
N ARG A 461 -2.82 -22.23 -16.86
CA ARG A 461 -3.34 -23.55 -17.26
C ARG A 461 -2.96 -23.90 -18.70
N GLU A 462 -3.01 -22.94 -19.60
CA GLU A 462 -2.57 -23.08 -20.99
C GLU A 462 -1.07 -23.35 -21.10
N VAL A 463 -0.25 -22.65 -20.30
CA VAL A 463 1.22 -22.75 -20.33
C VAL A 463 1.76 -23.98 -19.61
N SER A 464 1.20 -24.36 -18.46
CA SER A 464 1.80 -25.33 -17.53
C SER A 464 0.86 -26.53 -17.21
N GLY A 465 -0.38 -26.52 -17.71
CA GLY A 465 -1.40 -27.50 -17.30
C GLY A 465 -1.66 -27.42 -15.79
N ASP A 466 -1.98 -28.54 -15.18
CA ASP A 466 -2.24 -28.63 -13.74
C ASP A 466 -0.98 -29.01 -12.91
N GLN A 467 0.19 -28.95 -13.53
CA GLN A 467 1.44 -29.22 -12.84
C GLN A 467 1.91 -27.99 -12.05
N VAL A 468 2.34 -28.24 -10.81
CA VAL A 468 3.08 -27.28 -9.98
C VAL A 468 4.45 -27.86 -9.66
N SER A 469 5.49 -27.15 -10.05
CA SER A 469 6.87 -27.59 -9.84
C SER A 469 7.41 -27.13 -8.47
N TYR A 470 8.45 -27.85 -8.00
CA TYR A 470 9.25 -27.48 -6.84
C TYR A 470 10.66 -28.07 -6.98
N VAL A 471 11.66 -27.49 -6.33
CA VAL A 471 13.05 -27.98 -6.35
C VAL A 471 13.53 -28.36 -4.96
N VAL A 472 14.29 -29.45 -4.87
CA VAL A 472 14.99 -29.83 -3.62
C VAL A 472 16.33 -29.11 -3.60
N THR A 473 16.41 -28.09 -2.75
CA THR A 473 17.56 -27.17 -2.65
C THR A 473 17.89 -26.82 -1.22
N ARG A 474 19.12 -26.43 -0.98
CA ARG A 474 19.59 -25.87 0.29
C ARG A 474 20.08 -24.44 0.10
N ASN A 475 19.64 -23.54 0.96
CA ASN A 475 20.20 -22.20 1.09
C ASN A 475 21.44 -22.24 1.96
N ILE A 476 22.58 -21.75 1.44
CA ILE A 476 23.82 -21.63 2.17
C ILE A 476 24.25 -20.17 2.18
N ASN A 477 24.00 -19.52 3.32
CA ASN A 477 24.39 -18.12 3.52
C ASN A 477 25.77 -18.15 4.22
N TYR A 478 26.83 -17.97 3.45
CA TYR A 478 28.22 -18.14 3.93
C TYR A 478 28.70 -17.02 4.85
N THR A 479 28.06 -15.84 4.85
CA THR A 479 28.34 -14.74 5.79
C THR A 479 27.15 -13.80 5.88
N ASN A 480 26.93 -13.22 7.06
CA ASN A 480 26.01 -12.10 7.27
C ASN A 480 26.77 -10.76 7.39
N VAL A 481 28.10 -10.75 7.31
CA VAL A 481 28.89 -9.53 7.25
C VAL A 481 28.77 -8.91 5.88
N CYS A 482 28.33 -7.64 5.80
CA CYS A 482 28.14 -6.95 4.54
C CYS A 482 28.68 -5.52 4.59
N TYR A 483 29.39 -5.14 3.53
CA TYR A 483 29.94 -3.81 3.33
C TYR A 483 28.86 -2.78 2.96
N PHE A 484 27.78 -3.22 2.31
CA PHE A 484 26.69 -2.35 1.84
C PHE A 484 25.67 -2.03 2.94
N ARG A 485 24.96 -0.91 2.76
CA ARG A 485 23.99 -0.39 3.74
C ARG A 485 22.58 -0.34 3.15
N CYS A 486 22.00 -1.50 2.88
CA CYS A 486 20.63 -1.59 2.37
C CYS A 486 19.64 -1.32 3.51
N GLY A 487 18.76 -0.33 3.34
CA GLY A 487 17.77 0.05 4.36
C GLY A 487 16.76 -1.06 4.68
N PHE A 488 16.51 -1.95 3.75
CA PHE A 488 15.56 -3.07 3.90
C PHE A 488 16.19 -4.34 4.53
N CYS A 489 17.52 -4.45 4.57
CA CYS A 489 18.18 -5.70 4.90
C CYS A 489 18.36 -5.90 6.41
N ALA A 490 17.59 -6.83 6.98
CA ALA A 490 17.73 -7.25 8.37
C ALA A 490 18.80 -8.36 8.57
N PHE A 491 19.26 -8.99 7.49
CA PHE A 491 20.24 -10.07 7.54
C PHE A 491 21.68 -9.53 7.73
N SER A 492 21.98 -8.39 7.14
CA SER A 492 23.32 -7.79 7.17
C SER A 492 23.73 -7.33 8.56
N LYS A 493 24.93 -7.74 9.01
CA LYS A 493 25.57 -7.31 10.25
C LYS A 493 26.75 -6.40 9.97
N GLY A 494 26.55 -5.10 10.17
CA GLY A 494 27.62 -4.11 10.23
C GLY A 494 28.07 -3.88 11.68
N LYS A 495 29.14 -3.07 11.84
CA LYS A 495 29.72 -2.78 13.18
C LYS A 495 28.73 -2.28 14.26
N LEU A 496 27.56 -1.73 13.86
CA LEU A 496 26.57 -1.15 14.77
C LEU A 496 25.32 -2.05 14.97
N ALA A 497 25.20 -3.16 14.23
CA ALA A 497 23.98 -3.99 14.22
C ALA A 497 24.15 -5.27 15.07
N ALA A 498 25.06 -5.29 16.02
CA ALA A 498 25.51 -6.50 16.74
C ALA A 498 24.42 -7.22 17.56
N ASN A 499 23.23 -6.63 17.76
CA ASN A 499 22.36 -7.11 18.82
C ASN A 499 21.04 -7.75 18.39
N LEU A 500 20.63 -7.71 17.13
CA LEU A 500 19.25 -8.10 16.87
C LEU A 500 19.03 -9.54 16.41
N ARG A 501 19.98 -10.22 15.69
CA ARG A 501 19.76 -11.63 15.31
C ARG A 501 21.05 -12.42 15.04
N GLY A 502 21.80 -12.65 16.08
CA GLY A 502 23.03 -13.44 16.04
C GLY A 502 24.30 -12.64 15.78
N ALA A 503 25.44 -13.24 16.09
CA ALA A 503 26.76 -12.65 15.88
C ALA A 503 27.12 -12.58 14.40
N PRO A 504 28.01 -11.65 13.98
CA PRO A 504 28.65 -11.73 12.67
C PRO A 504 29.36 -13.08 12.50
N TYR A 505 29.20 -13.73 11.34
CA TYR A 505 29.82 -15.02 11.07
C TYR A 505 30.40 -15.09 9.66
N LEU A 506 31.35 -16.00 9.50
CA LEU A 506 31.93 -16.41 8.23
C LEU A 506 32.05 -17.93 8.23
N VAL A 507 31.36 -18.58 7.32
CA VAL A 507 31.40 -20.04 7.13
C VAL A 507 32.69 -20.41 6.40
N PRO A 508 33.54 -21.30 6.95
CA PRO A 508 34.74 -21.76 6.28
C PRO A 508 34.39 -22.66 5.08
N LEU A 509 35.33 -22.76 4.15
CA LEU A 509 35.10 -23.45 2.86
C LEU A 509 34.74 -24.92 3.03
N ASP A 510 35.39 -25.63 3.96
CA ASP A 510 35.12 -27.02 4.30
C ASP A 510 33.69 -27.23 4.85
N GLU A 511 33.20 -26.29 5.65
CA GLU A 511 31.82 -26.32 6.12
C GLU A 511 30.82 -25.99 5.00
N ILE A 512 31.16 -25.09 4.05
CA ILE A 512 30.33 -24.89 2.86
C ILE A 512 30.18 -26.19 2.08
N VAL A 513 31.30 -26.89 1.82
CA VAL A 513 31.30 -28.20 1.13
C VAL A 513 30.49 -29.23 1.90
N ARG A 514 30.69 -29.37 3.22
CA ARG A 514 29.92 -30.31 4.07
C ARG A 514 28.41 -30.04 3.95
N ARG A 515 27.98 -28.77 3.92
CA ARG A 515 26.55 -28.42 3.74
C ARG A 515 26.04 -28.81 2.34
N CYS A 516 26.89 -28.71 1.33
CA CYS A 516 26.55 -29.17 -0.01
C CYS A 516 26.43 -30.71 -0.07
N GLU A 517 27.35 -31.44 0.58
CA GLU A 517 27.30 -32.90 0.71
C GLU A 517 26.02 -33.38 1.42
N GLU A 518 25.68 -32.76 2.53
CA GLU A 518 24.43 -33.01 3.27
C GLU A 518 23.17 -32.75 2.42
N ALA A 519 23.16 -31.66 1.63
CA ALA A 519 22.07 -31.35 0.70
C ALA A 519 21.97 -32.44 -0.39
N TRP A 520 23.11 -32.86 -0.94
CA TRP A 520 23.16 -33.93 -1.91
C TRP A 520 22.65 -35.26 -1.34
N GLU A 521 23.10 -35.68 -0.16
CA GLU A 521 22.62 -36.89 0.53
C GLU A 521 21.13 -36.91 0.75
N ARG A 522 20.54 -35.72 1.01
CA ARG A 522 19.10 -35.49 1.17
C ARG A 522 18.36 -35.31 -0.17
N GLY A 523 18.95 -35.75 -1.30
CA GLY A 523 18.33 -35.68 -2.62
C GLY A 523 18.34 -34.32 -3.30
N GLY A 524 19.01 -33.34 -2.73
CA GLY A 524 19.17 -32.01 -3.35
C GLY A 524 19.90 -32.12 -4.68
N THR A 525 19.39 -31.45 -5.70
CA THR A 525 20.03 -31.31 -7.01
C THR A 525 20.70 -29.97 -7.19
N GLU A 526 20.47 -29.07 -6.26
CA GLU A 526 20.89 -27.67 -6.26
C GLU A 526 21.30 -27.22 -4.86
N VAL A 527 22.26 -26.31 -4.81
CA VAL A 527 22.48 -25.44 -3.66
C VAL A 527 22.38 -23.99 -4.10
N CYS A 528 21.70 -23.16 -3.27
CA CYS A 528 21.64 -21.71 -3.48
C CYS A 528 22.61 -21.01 -2.53
N LEU A 529 23.69 -20.43 -3.08
CA LEU A 529 24.73 -19.77 -2.31
C LEU A 529 24.64 -18.25 -2.46
N GLN A 530 24.37 -17.57 -1.34
CA GLN A 530 24.30 -16.12 -1.26
C GLN A 530 24.81 -15.66 0.09
N GLY A 531 25.41 -14.47 0.14
CA GLY A 531 25.88 -13.93 1.42
C GLY A 531 25.97 -12.41 1.42
N GLY A 532 26.42 -11.86 2.56
CA GLY A 532 26.83 -10.47 2.63
C GLY A 532 28.08 -10.24 1.77
N ILE A 533 28.27 -9.01 1.30
CA ILE A 533 29.52 -8.63 0.63
C ILE A 533 30.57 -8.36 1.71
N HIS A 534 31.33 -9.40 2.04
CA HIS A 534 32.34 -9.32 3.06
C HIS A 534 33.51 -8.42 2.63
N PRO A 535 33.97 -7.45 3.43
CA PRO A 535 34.99 -6.49 3.02
C PRO A 535 36.37 -7.10 2.66
N ALA A 536 36.64 -8.33 3.13
CA ALA A 536 37.90 -9.04 2.78
C ALA A 536 37.78 -9.95 1.54
N PHE A 537 36.57 -10.10 0.95
CA PHE A 537 36.39 -10.97 -0.20
C PHE A 537 36.88 -10.26 -1.48
N THR A 538 37.60 -11.02 -2.27
CA THR A 538 37.89 -10.71 -3.69
C THR A 538 37.10 -11.67 -4.56
N GLY A 539 37.13 -11.46 -5.88
CA GLY A 539 36.50 -12.38 -6.83
C GLY A 539 37.04 -13.81 -6.75
N ASP A 540 38.25 -14.03 -6.24
CA ASP A 540 38.82 -15.37 -6.06
C ASP A 540 38.02 -16.20 -5.05
N PHE A 541 37.48 -15.59 -3.96
CA PHE A 541 36.65 -16.32 -3.01
C PHE A 541 35.49 -17.06 -3.69
N TYR A 542 34.78 -16.41 -4.57
CA TYR A 542 33.63 -16.99 -5.28
C TYR A 542 34.05 -18.10 -6.25
N VAL A 543 35.21 -17.93 -6.90
CA VAL A 543 35.81 -18.97 -7.77
C VAL A 543 36.20 -20.19 -6.96
N ASP A 544 36.82 -20.00 -5.80
CA ASP A 544 37.30 -21.09 -4.93
C ASP A 544 36.11 -21.86 -4.31
N VAL A 545 35.01 -21.18 -3.93
CA VAL A 545 33.78 -21.84 -3.50
C VAL A 545 33.23 -22.75 -4.60
N CYS A 546 33.11 -22.26 -5.84
CA CYS A 546 32.63 -23.07 -6.96
C CYS A 546 33.52 -24.31 -7.18
N ARG A 547 34.86 -24.14 -7.21
CA ARG A 547 35.77 -25.25 -7.39
C ARG A 547 35.67 -26.31 -6.30
N ALA A 548 35.72 -25.90 -5.04
CA ALA A 548 35.63 -26.82 -3.92
C ALA A 548 34.32 -27.63 -3.92
N VAL A 549 33.21 -27.00 -4.23
CA VAL A 549 31.92 -27.68 -4.34
C VAL A 549 31.92 -28.66 -5.51
N LYS A 550 32.48 -28.30 -6.68
CA LYS A 550 32.51 -29.16 -7.86
C LYS A 550 33.55 -30.29 -7.77
N GLU A 551 34.65 -30.09 -7.03
CA GLU A 551 35.60 -31.12 -6.70
C GLU A 551 34.98 -32.22 -5.83
N ALA A 552 34.15 -31.88 -4.85
CA ALA A 552 33.44 -32.80 -3.96
C ALA A 552 32.22 -33.42 -4.65
N LEU A 553 31.47 -32.63 -5.40
CA LEU A 553 30.13 -32.96 -5.93
C LEU A 553 30.00 -32.50 -7.40
N PRO A 554 30.59 -33.22 -8.37
CA PRO A 554 30.61 -32.83 -9.79
C PRO A 554 29.23 -32.57 -10.39
N ASP A 555 28.19 -33.29 -9.97
CA ASP A 555 26.83 -33.24 -10.51
C ASP A 555 25.91 -32.27 -9.80
N LEU A 556 26.33 -31.69 -8.66
CA LEU A 556 25.51 -30.69 -7.93
C LEU A 556 25.46 -29.38 -8.71
N HIS A 557 24.24 -28.83 -8.92
CA HIS A 557 24.06 -27.53 -9.56
C HIS A 557 24.36 -26.41 -8.58
N VAL A 558 25.35 -25.58 -8.90
CA VAL A 558 25.70 -24.40 -8.11
C VAL A 558 24.90 -23.19 -8.65
N HIS A 559 23.81 -22.85 -7.96
CA HIS A 559 23.02 -21.65 -8.17
C HIS A 559 23.52 -20.56 -7.24
N ALA A 560 24.35 -19.65 -7.76
CA ALA A 560 25.08 -18.79 -6.85
C ALA A 560 25.34 -17.41 -7.42
N PHE A 561 25.56 -16.54 -6.52
CA PHE A 561 26.02 -15.17 -6.50
C PHE A 561 25.10 -14.20 -7.21
N SER A 562 24.58 -13.25 -6.42
CA SER A 562 23.78 -12.13 -6.91
C SER A 562 24.58 -11.26 -7.89
N ALA A 563 23.89 -10.48 -8.70
CA ALA A 563 24.50 -9.51 -9.59
C ALA A 563 25.49 -8.56 -8.86
N LEU A 564 25.22 -8.26 -7.59
CA LEU A 564 26.12 -7.43 -6.77
C LEU A 564 27.40 -8.16 -6.40
N GLU A 565 27.35 -9.44 -6.02
CA GLU A 565 28.51 -10.28 -5.71
C GLU A 565 29.39 -10.45 -6.95
N VAL A 566 28.78 -10.68 -8.11
CA VAL A 566 29.50 -10.81 -9.39
C VAL A 566 30.17 -9.49 -9.76
N TRP A 567 29.46 -8.37 -9.67
CA TRP A 567 30.00 -7.05 -9.96
C TRP A 567 31.20 -6.72 -9.06
N GLN A 568 31.05 -6.94 -7.76
CA GLN A 568 32.10 -6.70 -6.78
C GLN A 568 33.32 -7.64 -6.99
N GLY A 569 33.06 -8.91 -7.33
CA GLY A 569 34.08 -9.88 -7.61
C GLY A 569 34.95 -9.46 -8.82
N ALA A 570 34.34 -9.06 -9.93
CA ALA A 570 35.02 -8.55 -11.09
C ALA A 570 35.87 -7.31 -10.76
N ALA A 571 35.26 -6.36 -10.04
CA ALA A 571 35.92 -5.09 -9.68
C ALA A 571 37.14 -5.30 -8.77
N THR A 572 37.04 -6.20 -7.78
CA THR A 572 38.18 -6.47 -6.86
C THR A 572 39.36 -7.15 -7.54
N LEU A 573 39.13 -7.89 -8.61
CA LEU A 573 40.19 -8.49 -9.44
C LEU A 573 40.64 -7.57 -10.56
N GLY A 574 39.92 -6.49 -10.84
CA GLY A 574 40.19 -5.61 -11.99
C GLY A 574 40.00 -6.31 -13.33
N LEU A 575 39.06 -7.25 -13.39
CA LEU A 575 38.69 -8.01 -14.60
C LEU A 575 37.47 -7.38 -15.28
N PRO A 576 37.39 -7.44 -16.62
CA PRO A 576 36.14 -7.22 -17.33
C PRO A 576 35.06 -8.20 -16.85
N LEU A 577 33.80 -7.75 -16.79
CA LEU A 577 32.67 -8.55 -16.28
C LEU A 577 32.56 -9.89 -17.02
N ARG A 578 32.68 -9.89 -18.34
CA ARG A 578 32.66 -11.11 -19.18
C ARG A 578 33.72 -12.13 -18.76
N ASP A 579 34.99 -11.69 -18.68
CA ASP A 579 36.10 -12.56 -18.34
C ASP A 579 35.93 -13.17 -16.95
N TYR A 580 35.35 -12.39 -16.00
CA TYR A 580 35.09 -12.88 -14.68
C TYR A 580 33.94 -13.88 -14.65
N LEU A 581 32.87 -13.67 -15.40
CA LEU A 581 31.75 -14.61 -15.52
C LEU A 581 32.18 -15.92 -16.21
N GLU A 582 33.06 -15.85 -17.23
CA GLU A 582 33.66 -17.02 -17.86
C GLU A 582 34.52 -17.81 -16.86
N ARG A 583 35.33 -17.12 -16.05
CA ARG A 583 36.11 -17.74 -14.99
C ARG A 583 35.27 -18.41 -13.92
N LEU A 584 34.13 -17.81 -13.52
CA LEU A 584 33.18 -18.42 -12.59
C LEU A 584 32.49 -19.65 -13.20
N ARG A 585 32.04 -19.56 -14.47
CA ARG A 585 31.47 -20.70 -15.21
C ARG A 585 32.45 -21.86 -15.28
N ASP A 586 33.69 -21.58 -15.64
CA ASP A 586 34.73 -22.59 -15.78
C ASP A 586 35.16 -23.21 -14.43
N ALA A 587 34.91 -22.50 -13.31
CA ALA A 587 35.05 -22.98 -11.95
C ALA A 587 33.82 -23.83 -11.49
N GLY A 588 32.74 -23.85 -12.27
CA GLY A 588 31.53 -24.65 -11.99
C GLY A 588 30.30 -23.90 -11.58
N LEU A 589 30.28 -22.58 -11.65
CA LEU A 589 29.03 -21.82 -11.52
C LEU A 589 28.06 -22.25 -12.63
N ALA A 590 26.82 -22.58 -12.28
CA ALA A 590 25.85 -23.10 -13.22
C ALA A 590 24.69 -22.15 -13.54
N SER A 591 24.28 -21.30 -12.58
CA SER A 591 23.27 -20.25 -12.79
C SER A 591 23.36 -19.17 -11.72
N LEU A 592 22.77 -18.00 -12.01
CA LEU A 592 22.73 -16.85 -11.09
C LEU A 592 21.32 -16.63 -10.53
N PRO A 593 21.17 -16.35 -9.22
CA PRO A 593 19.91 -15.87 -8.66
C PRO A 593 19.63 -14.42 -9.10
N GLY A 594 18.36 -14.09 -9.30
CA GLY A 594 17.91 -12.74 -9.64
C GLY A 594 17.96 -11.72 -8.49
N THR A 595 18.55 -12.10 -7.36
CA THR A 595 18.68 -11.24 -6.19
C THR A 595 19.54 -10.00 -6.47
N ALA A 596 19.44 -9.01 -5.59
CA ALA A 596 19.93 -7.64 -5.79
C ALA A 596 19.12 -6.81 -6.80
N ALA A 597 18.11 -7.37 -7.48
CA ALA A 597 17.14 -6.59 -8.27
C ALA A 597 16.33 -5.63 -7.38
N GLU A 598 15.84 -6.11 -6.28
CA GLU A 598 14.87 -5.45 -5.40
C GLU A 598 13.72 -4.83 -6.23
N ILE A 599 13.81 -3.54 -6.55
CA ILE A 599 13.03 -2.88 -7.60
C ILE A 599 13.99 -2.32 -8.66
N LEU A 600 13.78 -2.66 -9.93
CA LEU A 600 14.54 -2.11 -11.06
C LEU A 600 13.98 -0.73 -11.46
N ASP A 601 14.04 0.21 -10.52
CA ASP A 601 13.70 1.61 -10.68
C ASP A 601 14.64 2.44 -9.77
N ASP A 602 15.46 3.29 -10.38
CA ASP A 602 16.56 3.94 -9.65
C ASP A 602 16.09 5.02 -8.68
N GLU A 603 14.88 5.56 -8.84
CA GLU A 603 14.26 6.43 -7.83
C GLU A 603 14.02 5.67 -6.53
N ILE A 604 13.52 4.45 -6.61
CA ILE A 604 13.28 3.59 -5.45
C ILE A 604 14.62 3.07 -4.89
N ARG A 605 15.55 2.66 -5.77
CA ARG A 605 16.88 2.16 -5.35
C ARG A 605 17.65 3.22 -4.56
N ALA A 606 17.55 4.49 -4.95
CA ALA A 606 18.17 5.60 -4.22
C ALA A 606 17.69 5.72 -2.77
N VAL A 607 16.47 5.26 -2.48
CA VAL A 607 15.90 5.25 -1.11
C VAL A 607 16.33 4.00 -0.33
N ILE A 608 16.24 2.81 -0.95
CA ILE A 608 16.37 1.53 -0.24
C ILE A 608 17.80 0.96 -0.25
N CYS A 609 18.60 1.23 -1.29
CA CYS A 609 19.93 0.66 -1.47
C CYS A 609 20.84 1.53 -2.39
N PRO A 610 21.11 2.79 -2.02
CA PRO A 610 21.76 3.77 -2.90
C PRO A 610 23.20 3.40 -3.31
N ASP A 611 23.86 2.52 -2.59
CA ASP A 611 25.25 2.12 -2.84
C ASP A 611 25.38 0.77 -3.57
N LYS A 612 24.27 0.08 -3.90
CA LYS A 612 24.27 -1.16 -4.68
C LYS A 612 24.36 -0.88 -6.19
N VAL A 613 24.44 -1.95 -6.97
CA VAL A 613 24.27 -1.88 -8.43
C VAL A 613 22.96 -1.17 -8.79
N ASN A 614 22.99 -0.26 -9.75
CA ASN A 614 21.80 0.38 -10.27
C ASN A 614 21.06 -0.53 -11.25
N THR A 615 19.94 -0.06 -11.81
CA THR A 615 19.11 -0.85 -12.74
C THR A 615 19.90 -1.30 -13.96
N GLU A 616 20.64 -0.41 -14.61
CA GLU A 616 21.43 -0.72 -15.81
C GLU A 616 22.53 -1.74 -15.51
N GLN A 617 23.24 -1.57 -14.40
CA GLN A 617 24.31 -2.48 -13.98
C GLN A 617 23.76 -3.88 -13.68
N TRP A 618 22.60 -3.99 -13.02
CA TRP A 618 21.96 -5.27 -12.76
C TRP A 618 21.59 -5.98 -14.07
N LEU A 619 20.96 -5.28 -14.99
CA LEU A 619 20.58 -5.80 -16.31
C LEU A 619 21.83 -6.24 -17.09
N HIS A 620 22.90 -5.44 -17.05
CA HIS A 620 24.16 -5.75 -17.74
C HIS A 620 24.83 -7.03 -17.21
N VAL A 621 24.84 -7.26 -15.88
CA VAL A 621 25.37 -8.50 -15.31
C VAL A 621 24.63 -9.72 -15.84
N HIS A 622 23.29 -9.68 -15.84
CA HIS A 622 22.49 -10.81 -16.30
C HIS A 622 22.59 -11.00 -17.82
N GLU A 623 22.63 -9.92 -18.61
CA GLU A 623 22.82 -10.01 -20.05
C GLU A 623 24.17 -10.66 -20.39
N THR A 624 25.25 -10.21 -19.75
CA THR A 624 26.58 -10.79 -19.94
C THR A 624 26.64 -12.26 -19.48
N ALA A 625 25.96 -12.60 -18.35
CA ALA A 625 25.85 -13.98 -17.89
C ALA A 625 25.15 -14.86 -18.93
N HIS A 626 24.06 -14.39 -19.54
CA HIS A 626 23.36 -15.13 -20.59
C HIS A 626 24.23 -15.32 -21.85
N GLU A 627 25.01 -14.30 -22.23
CA GLU A 627 25.93 -14.36 -23.38
C GLU A 627 27.06 -15.38 -23.20
N VAL A 628 27.55 -15.56 -21.98
CA VAL A 628 28.57 -16.60 -21.69
C VAL A 628 27.95 -17.99 -21.40
N GLY A 629 26.61 -18.14 -21.58
CA GLY A 629 25.88 -19.40 -21.48
C GLY A 629 25.35 -19.75 -20.09
N LEU A 630 25.46 -18.85 -19.10
CA LEU A 630 24.84 -19.02 -17.80
C LEU A 630 23.34 -18.62 -17.85
N ARG A 631 22.51 -19.35 -17.14
CA ARG A 631 21.09 -18.97 -16.93
C ARG A 631 20.93 -18.22 -15.62
N SER A 632 19.80 -17.52 -15.46
CA SER A 632 19.50 -16.85 -14.20
C SER A 632 18.00 -16.82 -13.90
N THR A 633 17.66 -16.54 -12.64
CA THR A 633 16.30 -16.23 -12.25
C THR A 633 16.06 -14.72 -12.24
N THR A 634 14.82 -14.29 -12.05
CA THR A 634 14.46 -12.89 -11.80
C THR A 634 13.70 -12.76 -10.50
N THR A 635 13.89 -11.66 -9.77
CA THR A 635 13.19 -11.40 -8.51
C THR A 635 12.67 -9.98 -8.46
N ILE A 636 11.58 -9.77 -7.73
CA ILE A 636 11.14 -8.48 -7.24
C ILE A 636 10.97 -8.55 -5.72
N MET A 637 11.47 -7.56 -4.98
CA MET A 637 11.11 -7.37 -3.57
C MET A 637 10.19 -6.15 -3.47
N PHE A 638 8.94 -6.37 -3.05
CA PHE A 638 7.89 -5.38 -3.13
C PHE A 638 7.10 -5.21 -1.83
N GLY A 639 6.45 -4.05 -1.66
CA GLY A 639 5.62 -3.70 -0.52
C GLY A 639 6.30 -2.80 0.50
N HIS A 640 7.39 -2.07 0.14
CA HIS A 640 8.10 -1.18 1.07
C HIS A 640 7.80 0.32 0.84
N VAL A 641 8.34 0.97 -0.23
CA VAL A 641 8.19 2.42 -0.50
C VAL A 641 7.63 2.72 -1.89
N GLU A 642 7.61 1.72 -2.74
CA GLU A 642 7.20 1.79 -4.14
C GLU A 642 5.68 1.65 -4.30
N GLY A 643 5.21 1.88 -5.53
CA GLY A 643 3.82 1.74 -5.92
C GLY A 643 3.65 1.00 -7.26
N PRO A 644 2.40 0.87 -7.76
CA PRO A 644 2.08 0.11 -8.96
C PRO A 644 2.89 0.49 -10.20
N ARG A 645 3.24 1.77 -10.38
CA ARG A 645 4.07 2.23 -11.50
C ARG A 645 5.48 1.64 -11.46
N ASN A 646 6.10 1.57 -10.28
CA ASN A 646 7.43 1.00 -10.13
C ASN A 646 7.42 -0.51 -10.39
N TRP A 647 6.34 -1.21 -9.98
CA TRP A 647 6.12 -2.63 -10.28
C TRP A 647 5.97 -2.86 -11.79
N ALA A 648 5.17 -2.03 -12.46
CA ALA A 648 5.01 -2.11 -13.91
C ALA A 648 6.34 -1.95 -14.65
N ARG A 649 7.12 -0.91 -14.34
CA ARG A 649 8.44 -0.67 -14.92
C ARG A 649 9.40 -1.83 -14.68
N HIS A 650 9.40 -2.41 -13.48
CA HIS A 650 10.22 -3.56 -13.15
C HIS A 650 9.88 -4.76 -14.05
N LEU A 651 8.61 -5.15 -14.13
CA LEU A 651 8.14 -6.28 -14.95
C LEU A 651 8.48 -6.07 -16.44
N LEU A 652 8.22 -4.86 -16.95
CA LEU A 652 8.50 -4.55 -18.36
C LEU A 652 9.99 -4.58 -18.70
N ARG A 653 10.86 -4.12 -17.79
CA ARG A 653 12.32 -4.22 -17.94
C ARG A 653 12.81 -5.66 -17.97
N LEU A 654 12.27 -6.53 -17.11
CA LEU A 654 12.55 -7.97 -17.14
C LEU A 654 12.08 -8.62 -18.44
N ARG A 655 10.88 -8.29 -18.90
CA ARG A 655 10.35 -8.78 -20.17
C ARG A 655 11.25 -8.39 -21.33
N ASP A 656 11.64 -7.12 -21.39
CA ASP A 656 12.48 -6.59 -22.46
C ASP A 656 13.88 -7.19 -22.44
N GLN A 657 14.46 -7.43 -21.24
CA GLN A 657 15.73 -8.13 -21.10
C GLN A 657 15.63 -9.58 -21.58
N GLN A 658 14.57 -10.30 -21.17
CA GLN A 658 14.33 -11.67 -21.60
C GLN A 658 14.19 -11.79 -23.12
N ARG A 659 13.52 -10.82 -23.74
CA ARG A 659 13.39 -10.77 -25.22
C ARG A 659 14.75 -10.65 -25.92
N ARG A 660 15.71 -9.91 -25.31
CA ARG A 660 17.06 -9.75 -25.88
C ARG A 660 17.95 -10.94 -25.62
N SER A 661 17.99 -11.43 -24.39
CA SER A 661 18.99 -12.42 -23.97
C SER A 661 18.47 -13.84 -23.76
N GLY A 662 17.17 -14.04 -23.52
CA GLY A 662 16.53 -15.35 -23.42
C GLY A 662 17.02 -16.24 -22.26
N GLY A 663 17.72 -15.68 -21.26
CA GLY A 663 18.41 -16.46 -20.23
C GLY A 663 17.67 -16.62 -18.91
N PHE A 664 16.57 -15.89 -18.66
CA PHE A 664 15.79 -16.02 -17.43
C PHE A 664 14.93 -17.29 -17.42
N THR A 665 14.95 -18.02 -16.33
CA THR A 665 14.22 -19.28 -16.14
C THR A 665 12.88 -19.11 -15.45
N GLU A 666 12.76 -18.11 -14.55
CA GLU A 666 11.58 -17.89 -13.72
C GLU A 666 11.52 -16.47 -13.17
N PHE A 667 10.34 -16.06 -12.75
CA PHE A 667 10.07 -14.84 -11.98
C PHE A 667 9.65 -15.17 -10.56
N VAL A 668 10.31 -14.57 -9.57
CA VAL A 668 10.11 -14.83 -8.13
C VAL A 668 9.69 -13.56 -7.40
N PRO A 669 8.41 -13.36 -7.13
CA PRO A 669 7.91 -12.32 -6.26
C PRO A 669 8.29 -12.57 -4.80
N LEU A 670 8.90 -11.58 -4.17
CA LEU A 670 9.34 -11.61 -2.77
C LEU A 670 8.66 -10.49 -1.97
N PRO A 671 7.54 -10.76 -1.30
CA PRO A 671 6.93 -9.79 -0.40
C PRO A 671 7.91 -9.29 0.66
N PHE A 672 7.93 -7.98 0.92
CA PHE A 672 8.79 -7.37 1.91
C PHE A 672 8.40 -7.81 3.33
N VAL A 673 9.33 -8.45 4.04
CA VAL A 673 9.21 -8.82 5.45
C VAL A 673 9.75 -7.66 6.28
N HIS A 674 8.89 -6.96 6.99
CA HIS A 674 9.19 -5.65 7.55
C HIS A 674 9.76 -5.65 8.97
N MET A 675 9.46 -6.68 9.79
CA MET A 675 9.55 -6.64 11.25
C MET A 675 10.92 -6.19 11.79
N GLU A 676 12.00 -6.62 11.15
CA GLU A 676 13.37 -6.28 11.56
C GLU A 676 14.10 -5.40 10.53
N ALA A 677 13.40 -4.93 9.51
CA ALA A 677 13.99 -4.12 8.45
C ALA A 677 14.27 -2.69 8.95
N PRO A 678 15.52 -2.18 8.85
CA PRO A 678 15.87 -0.86 9.37
C PRO A 678 15.01 0.28 8.83
N ILE A 679 14.65 0.24 7.55
CA ILE A 679 13.83 1.27 6.91
C ILE A 679 12.42 1.35 7.52
N TYR A 680 11.83 0.19 7.91
CA TYR A 680 10.54 0.14 8.57
C TYR A 680 10.64 0.55 10.04
N LEU A 681 11.65 0.07 10.76
CA LEU A 681 11.90 0.45 12.16
C LEU A 681 12.15 1.95 12.32
N ASN A 682 12.70 2.60 11.28
CA ASN A 682 12.87 4.05 11.21
C ASN A 682 11.63 4.78 10.67
N GLY A 683 10.50 4.11 10.49
CA GLY A 683 9.23 4.70 10.06
C GLY A 683 9.22 5.22 8.62
N ARG A 684 10.07 4.69 7.73
CA ARG A 684 10.25 5.15 6.35
C ARG A 684 9.77 4.15 5.29
N ALA A 685 9.10 3.10 5.69
CA ALA A 685 8.52 2.10 4.80
C ALA A 685 7.15 1.64 5.28
N ARG A 686 6.36 1.09 4.36
CA ARG A 686 5.10 0.41 4.64
C ARG A 686 5.35 -0.91 5.39
N ARG A 687 4.31 -1.47 5.97
CA ARG A 687 4.29 -2.76 6.69
C ARG A 687 4.43 -4.00 5.76
N GLY A 688 4.96 -3.88 4.60
CA GLY A 688 4.89 -4.88 3.55
C GLY A 688 3.66 -4.69 2.65
N PRO A 689 3.49 -5.51 1.60
CA PRO A 689 2.31 -5.45 0.77
C PRO A 689 1.07 -5.90 1.53
N THR A 690 -0.13 -5.55 1.04
CA THR A 690 -1.37 -6.21 1.41
C THR A 690 -1.43 -7.61 0.79
N PHE A 691 -2.31 -8.48 1.29
CA PHE A 691 -2.48 -9.80 0.70
C PHE A 691 -3.01 -9.71 -0.74
N ARG A 692 -3.93 -8.75 -1.02
CA ARG A 692 -4.39 -8.44 -2.37
C ARG A 692 -3.21 -8.10 -3.30
N GLU A 693 -2.32 -7.21 -2.88
CA GLU A 693 -1.13 -6.84 -3.65
C GLU A 693 -0.20 -8.03 -3.89
N ALA A 694 -0.05 -8.91 -2.90
CA ALA A 694 0.75 -10.12 -3.04
C ALA A 694 0.16 -11.08 -4.07
N VAL A 695 -1.15 -11.28 -4.09
CA VAL A 695 -1.84 -12.10 -5.09
C VAL A 695 -1.74 -11.47 -6.48
N LEU A 696 -1.99 -10.15 -6.59
CA LEU A 696 -1.87 -9.42 -7.87
C LEU A 696 -0.45 -9.47 -8.43
N MET A 697 0.59 -9.43 -7.59
CA MET A 697 1.96 -9.50 -8.10
C MET A 697 2.23 -10.81 -8.84
N HIS A 698 1.66 -11.93 -8.41
CA HIS A 698 1.76 -13.21 -9.13
C HIS A 698 0.88 -13.23 -10.39
N ALA A 699 -0.36 -12.75 -10.28
CA ALA A 699 -1.29 -12.70 -11.40
C ALA A 699 -0.82 -11.76 -12.52
N VAL A 700 -0.50 -10.53 -12.18
CA VAL A 700 -0.02 -9.53 -13.15
C VAL A 700 1.36 -9.90 -13.70
N GLY A 701 2.23 -10.49 -12.85
CA GLY A 701 3.50 -11.05 -13.29
C GLY A 701 3.31 -12.12 -14.38
N ARG A 702 2.34 -13.03 -14.20
CA ARG A 702 1.98 -14.01 -15.22
C ARG A 702 1.54 -13.35 -16.53
N LEU A 703 0.64 -12.37 -16.45
CA LEU A 703 0.07 -11.70 -17.63
C LEU A 703 1.09 -10.83 -18.38
N ALA A 704 1.91 -10.07 -17.63
CA ALA A 704 2.86 -9.11 -18.20
C ALA A 704 4.13 -9.75 -18.76
N LEU A 705 4.55 -10.91 -18.20
CA LEU A 705 5.79 -11.58 -18.60
C LEU A 705 5.58 -12.65 -19.67
N HIS A 706 4.34 -13.08 -19.92
CA HIS A 706 4.02 -14.02 -21.00
C HIS A 706 4.24 -13.35 -22.36
N PRO A 707 4.76 -14.08 -23.39
CA PRO A 707 5.20 -15.49 -23.38
C PRO A 707 6.69 -15.68 -22.98
N TRP A 708 7.36 -14.63 -22.57
CA TRP A 708 8.82 -14.58 -22.44
C TRP A 708 9.36 -15.30 -21.20
N ILE A 709 8.72 -15.12 -20.03
CA ILE A 709 9.04 -15.83 -18.79
C ILE A 709 7.82 -16.64 -18.39
N THR A 710 7.93 -17.97 -18.49
CA THR A 710 6.79 -18.88 -18.34
C THR A 710 6.61 -19.45 -16.93
N ASN A 711 7.63 -19.35 -16.07
CA ASN A 711 7.54 -19.85 -14.71
C ASN A 711 7.42 -18.69 -13.72
N VAL A 712 6.39 -18.75 -12.89
CA VAL A 712 6.15 -17.80 -11.79
C VAL A 712 6.19 -18.59 -10.49
N GLN A 713 7.19 -18.30 -9.66
CA GLN A 713 7.45 -19.00 -8.40
C GLN A 713 6.80 -18.28 -7.23
N VAL A 714 6.36 -19.04 -6.24
CA VAL A 714 5.82 -18.53 -4.98
C VAL A 714 6.85 -18.69 -3.86
N SER A 715 7.01 -17.68 -3.03
CA SER A 715 7.84 -17.76 -1.82
C SER A 715 7.00 -18.17 -0.60
N TRP A 716 6.90 -19.48 -0.34
CA TRP A 716 6.14 -20.02 0.80
C TRP A 716 6.65 -19.53 2.15
N VAL A 717 7.94 -19.26 2.29
CA VAL A 717 8.53 -18.73 3.53
C VAL A 717 8.02 -17.34 3.91
N LYS A 718 7.49 -16.61 2.93
CA LYS A 718 6.94 -15.26 3.12
C LYS A 718 5.41 -15.24 3.14
N LEU A 719 4.77 -16.12 2.38
CA LEU A 719 3.30 -16.19 2.25
C LEU A 719 2.66 -17.23 3.19
N GLY A 720 3.43 -18.14 3.75
CA GLY A 720 2.91 -19.34 4.38
C GLY A 720 2.38 -20.35 3.34
N VAL A 721 1.98 -21.52 3.77
CA VAL A 721 1.47 -22.58 2.87
C VAL A 721 0.13 -22.14 2.23
N GLU A 722 -0.81 -21.66 3.01
CA GLU A 722 -2.13 -21.23 2.52
C GLU A 722 -2.03 -20.03 1.56
N GLY A 723 -1.18 -19.04 1.89
CA GLY A 723 -0.93 -17.91 0.99
C GLY A 723 -0.26 -18.34 -0.31
N ALA A 724 0.65 -19.32 -0.25
CA ALA A 724 1.26 -19.92 -1.42
C ALA A 724 0.23 -20.67 -2.28
N GLN A 725 -0.67 -21.44 -1.68
CA GLN A 725 -1.78 -22.09 -2.38
C GLN A 725 -2.68 -21.08 -3.10
N THR A 726 -2.95 -19.93 -2.49
CA THR A 726 -3.72 -18.85 -3.13
C THR A 726 -2.97 -18.28 -4.34
N ALA A 727 -1.67 -17.99 -4.22
CA ALA A 727 -0.86 -17.51 -5.35
C ALA A 727 -0.75 -18.53 -6.49
N LEU A 728 -0.69 -19.84 -6.17
CA LEU A 728 -0.75 -20.91 -7.16
C LEU A 728 -2.07 -20.94 -7.93
N ARG A 729 -3.18 -20.53 -7.32
CA ARG A 729 -4.48 -20.37 -7.99
C ARG A 729 -4.61 -19.03 -8.74
N ALA A 730 -3.66 -18.14 -8.53
CA ALA A 730 -3.61 -16.79 -9.13
C ALA A 730 -2.51 -16.66 -10.21
N GLY A 731 -2.18 -17.71 -10.92
CA GLY A 731 -1.26 -17.67 -12.07
C GLY A 731 0.15 -18.20 -11.81
N ALA A 732 0.54 -18.51 -10.58
CA ALA A 732 1.83 -19.14 -10.30
C ALA A 732 1.79 -20.65 -10.61
N ASN A 733 2.96 -21.23 -10.96
CA ASN A 733 3.12 -22.65 -11.32
C ASN A 733 4.33 -23.32 -10.67
N ASP A 734 4.98 -22.66 -9.72
CA ASP A 734 6.15 -23.19 -9.02
C ASP A 734 6.08 -22.84 -7.53
N LEU A 735 6.26 -23.82 -6.65
CA LEU A 735 6.23 -23.61 -5.18
C LEU A 735 7.61 -23.26 -4.61
N GLY A 736 8.63 -23.15 -5.46
CA GLY A 736 9.98 -22.83 -5.06
C GLY A 736 10.77 -24.01 -4.52
N GLY A 737 11.70 -23.71 -3.64
CA GLY A 737 12.61 -24.68 -3.07
C GLY A 737 12.25 -25.16 -1.67
N THR A 738 12.74 -26.34 -1.30
CA THR A 738 12.69 -26.84 0.09
C THR A 738 13.46 -25.96 1.06
N LEU A 739 14.46 -25.24 0.59
CA LEU A 739 15.34 -24.24 1.20
C LEU A 739 16.30 -24.77 2.27
N MET A 740 16.02 -25.85 2.99
CA MET A 740 16.88 -26.48 3.97
C MET A 740 17.77 -25.49 4.75
N ASN A 741 17.20 -24.81 5.76
CA ASN A 741 17.86 -23.78 6.57
C ASN A 741 17.85 -22.35 5.95
N GLU A 742 16.69 -21.87 5.52
CA GLU A 742 16.51 -20.48 5.12
C GLU A 742 16.73 -19.55 6.31
N SER A 743 17.69 -18.62 6.22
CA SER A 743 18.07 -17.75 7.33
C SER A 743 17.85 -16.26 7.05
N ILE A 744 17.71 -15.84 5.80
CA ILE A 744 17.54 -14.42 5.41
C ILE A 744 16.16 -13.91 5.80
N SER A 745 15.08 -14.62 5.43
CA SER A 745 13.71 -14.23 5.80
C SER A 745 13.47 -14.37 7.30
N ARG A 746 14.05 -15.40 7.93
CA ARG A 746 14.05 -15.56 9.39
C ARG A 746 14.71 -14.36 10.08
N ALA A 747 15.85 -13.86 9.58
CA ALA A 747 16.51 -12.69 10.12
C ALA A 747 15.64 -11.41 9.99
N ALA A 748 14.76 -11.36 9.01
CA ALA A 748 13.80 -10.27 8.82
C ALA A 748 12.53 -10.42 9.69
N GLY A 749 12.33 -11.58 10.35
CA GLY A 749 11.19 -11.82 11.23
C GLY A 749 10.24 -12.92 10.76
N ALA A 750 10.49 -13.56 9.62
CA ALA A 750 9.61 -14.60 9.12
C ALA A 750 9.55 -15.81 10.07
N SER A 751 8.33 -16.35 10.29
CA SER A 751 8.02 -17.43 11.24
C SER A 751 7.45 -18.71 10.60
N HIS A 752 7.32 -18.76 9.26
CA HIS A 752 6.79 -19.93 8.55
C HIS A 752 7.75 -21.13 8.45
N GLY A 753 8.89 -21.07 9.11
CA GLY A 753 9.90 -22.11 9.10
C GLY A 753 11.07 -21.84 8.16
N GLN A 754 12.03 -22.78 8.15
CA GLN A 754 13.26 -22.66 7.38
C GLN A 754 13.41 -23.78 6.33
N GLU A 755 12.56 -24.78 6.38
CA GLU A 755 12.48 -25.88 5.46
C GLU A 755 11.03 -26.30 5.29
N LEU A 756 10.63 -26.56 4.04
CA LEU A 756 9.39 -27.27 3.70
C LEU A 756 9.78 -28.54 2.94
N PRO A 757 9.69 -29.73 3.58
CA PRO A 757 10.15 -30.97 2.95
C PRO A 757 9.26 -31.38 1.76
N PRO A 758 9.76 -32.22 0.86
CA PRO A 758 9.03 -32.69 -0.34
C PRO A 758 7.64 -33.20 -0.06
N GLU A 759 7.46 -33.97 1.03
CA GLU A 759 6.16 -34.51 1.43
C GLU A 759 5.14 -33.41 1.70
N ALA A 760 5.55 -32.37 2.42
CA ALA A 760 4.69 -31.23 2.74
C ALA A 760 4.41 -30.36 1.51
N MET A 761 5.42 -30.16 0.65
CA MET A 761 5.25 -29.47 -0.62
C MET A 761 4.24 -30.18 -1.52
N GLU A 762 4.40 -31.51 -1.71
CA GLU A 762 3.50 -32.30 -2.53
C GLU A 762 2.07 -32.37 -1.93
N ALA A 763 1.93 -32.43 -0.61
CA ALA A 763 0.64 -32.35 0.05
C ALA A 763 -0.05 -31.01 -0.23
N ALA A 764 0.65 -29.88 0.00
CA ALA A 764 0.12 -28.55 -0.25
C ALA A 764 -0.33 -28.34 -1.71
N ILE A 765 0.39 -28.92 -2.67
CA ILE A 765 0.01 -28.86 -4.09
C ILE A 765 -1.23 -29.72 -4.38
N ARG A 766 -1.30 -30.92 -3.81
CA ARG A 766 -2.47 -31.80 -4.00
C ARG A 766 -3.74 -31.26 -3.35
N ASP A 767 -3.64 -30.59 -2.21
CA ASP A 767 -4.77 -30.00 -1.51
C ASP A 767 -5.54 -28.98 -2.36
N ILE A 768 -4.86 -28.34 -3.31
CA ILE A 768 -5.50 -27.42 -4.26
C ILE A 768 -5.89 -28.09 -5.59
N GLY A 769 -5.88 -29.43 -5.66
CA GLY A 769 -6.24 -30.20 -6.86
C GLY A 769 -5.20 -30.17 -7.98
N ARG A 770 -3.93 -29.83 -7.67
CA ARG A 770 -2.83 -29.76 -8.65
C ARG A 770 -1.92 -30.97 -8.56
N THR A 771 -1.11 -31.19 -9.59
CA THR A 771 -0.17 -32.31 -9.68
C THR A 771 1.24 -31.84 -9.34
N PRO A 772 1.88 -32.34 -8.26
CA PRO A 772 3.23 -31.96 -7.92
C PRO A 772 4.26 -32.53 -8.90
N ARG A 773 5.28 -31.75 -9.21
CA ARG A 773 6.42 -32.13 -10.04
C ARG A 773 7.72 -31.63 -9.42
N GLN A 774 8.56 -32.57 -8.96
CA GLN A 774 9.92 -32.20 -8.57
C GLN A 774 10.75 -31.89 -9.83
N ARG A 775 11.50 -30.76 -9.80
CA ARG A 775 12.35 -30.28 -10.90
C ARG A 775 13.80 -30.08 -10.49
N THR A 776 14.68 -29.92 -11.47
CA THR A 776 16.02 -29.35 -11.29
C THR A 776 15.95 -27.80 -11.41
N THR A 777 17.06 -27.09 -11.16
CA THR A 777 17.18 -25.64 -11.30
C THR A 777 16.74 -25.13 -12.68
N LEU A 778 17.08 -25.85 -13.73
CA LEU A 778 16.75 -25.49 -15.11
C LEU A 778 15.47 -26.16 -15.62
N TYR A 779 14.55 -26.51 -14.72
CA TYR A 779 13.23 -27.09 -15.02
C TYR A 779 13.24 -28.47 -15.68
N GLY A 780 14.38 -29.18 -15.62
CA GLY A 780 14.49 -30.58 -16.01
C GLY A 780 13.92 -31.54 -14.95
N GLN A 781 13.93 -32.85 -15.27
CA GLN A 781 13.58 -33.90 -14.30
C GLN A 781 14.83 -34.28 -13.48
N PRO A 782 14.74 -34.39 -12.16
CA PRO A 782 15.85 -34.91 -11.35
C PRO A 782 16.00 -36.43 -11.58
N PRO A 783 17.23 -36.96 -11.43
CA PRO A 783 17.44 -38.42 -11.44
C PRO A 783 16.55 -39.14 -10.41
N ALA A 784 16.08 -40.35 -10.75
CA ALA A 784 15.13 -41.08 -9.90
C ALA A 784 15.68 -41.36 -8.49
N GLU A 785 16.98 -41.63 -8.39
CA GLU A 785 17.67 -41.84 -7.11
C GLU A 785 17.71 -40.54 -6.26
N ARG A 786 17.87 -39.37 -6.88
CA ARG A 786 17.82 -38.07 -6.16
C ARG A 786 16.42 -37.80 -5.62
N ARG A 787 15.42 -38.06 -6.46
CA ARG A 787 14.03 -37.91 -6.01
C ARG A 787 13.72 -38.89 -4.87
N ALA A 788 14.12 -40.16 -4.97
CA ALA A 788 13.89 -41.13 -3.90
C ALA A 788 14.57 -40.71 -2.58
N ALA A 789 15.80 -40.19 -2.66
CA ALA A 789 16.56 -39.76 -1.48
C ALA A 789 15.97 -38.52 -0.81
N SER A 790 15.16 -37.72 -1.51
CA SER A 790 14.59 -36.51 -0.95
C SER A 790 13.39 -36.73 -0.02
N PHE A 791 12.75 -37.90 -0.10
CA PHE A 791 11.62 -38.27 0.76
C PHE A 791 12.12 -39.03 2.00
N GLY A 792 11.62 -38.65 3.19
CA GLY A 792 12.03 -39.27 4.47
C GLY A 792 13.49 -38.98 4.83
N ALA A 793 14.09 -37.94 4.31
CA ALA A 793 15.45 -37.54 4.58
C ALA A 793 15.66 -37.20 6.09
N PRO A 794 16.83 -37.53 6.66
CA PRO A 794 17.09 -37.22 8.07
C PRO A 794 17.11 -35.72 8.34
N PRO A 795 16.89 -35.27 9.59
CA PRO A 795 17.06 -33.87 9.97
C PRO A 795 18.46 -33.36 9.61
N LEU A 796 18.54 -32.06 9.31
CA LEU A 796 19.81 -31.37 9.06
C LEU A 796 20.70 -31.42 10.32
N ALA A 797 22.00 -31.58 10.13
CA ALA A 797 22.99 -31.38 11.17
C ALA A 797 23.02 -29.87 11.56
N GLU A 798 23.36 -29.59 12.80
CA GLU A 798 23.49 -28.20 13.26
C GLU A 798 24.56 -27.46 12.44
N PRO A 799 24.24 -26.31 11.84
CA PRO A 799 25.18 -25.57 11.01
C PRO A 799 26.24 -24.85 11.86
N LEU A 800 27.52 -25.03 11.50
CA LEU A 800 28.62 -24.34 12.15
C LEU A 800 28.75 -22.93 11.57
N ASN A 801 28.45 -21.92 12.36
CA ASN A 801 28.58 -20.50 12.01
C ASN A 801 29.59 -19.82 12.92
N PRO A 802 30.90 -19.95 12.67
CA PRO A 802 31.94 -19.36 13.52
C PRO A 802 31.81 -17.85 13.58
N SER A 803 31.80 -17.29 14.78
CA SER A 803 31.81 -15.83 14.98
C SER A 803 33.10 -15.21 14.49
N VAL A 804 33.00 -14.06 13.78
CA VAL A 804 34.16 -13.33 13.28
C VAL A 804 34.28 -11.98 13.98
N ASN A 805 35.48 -11.69 14.50
CA ASN A 805 35.83 -10.35 14.95
C ASN A 805 36.42 -9.54 13.79
N ASP A 806 35.73 -8.47 13.42
CA ASP A 806 36.02 -7.60 12.26
C ASP A 806 37.37 -6.84 12.35
N ALA A 807 38.05 -6.92 13.49
CA ALA A 807 39.24 -6.09 13.78
C ALA A 807 40.52 -6.50 13.04
N ASN A 808 40.59 -7.72 12.47
CA ASN A 808 41.80 -8.30 11.91
C ASN A 808 41.71 -8.66 10.43
N LEU A 809 40.71 -8.14 9.69
CA LEU A 809 40.55 -8.51 8.28
C LEU A 809 41.26 -7.52 7.37
N GLU A 810 42.21 -8.00 6.57
CA GLU A 810 42.81 -7.25 5.46
C GLU A 810 41.71 -6.90 4.46
N ARG A 811 41.62 -5.62 4.08
CA ARG A 811 40.65 -5.14 3.10
C ARG A 811 41.34 -4.98 1.74
N PRO A 812 40.77 -5.51 0.64
CA PRO A 812 41.30 -5.23 -0.68
C PRO A 812 41.17 -3.73 -1.03
N ASP A 813 42.17 -3.21 -1.71
CA ASP A 813 42.26 -1.79 -2.09
C ASP A 813 41.15 -1.33 -3.09
N ARG A 814 40.42 -2.29 -3.66
CA ARG A 814 39.44 -2.05 -4.74
C ARG A 814 37.96 -2.31 -4.37
N LEU A 815 37.58 -2.08 -3.14
CA LEU A 815 36.15 -2.11 -2.78
C LEU A 815 35.41 -0.95 -3.45
N VAL A 816 34.39 -1.25 -4.25
CA VAL A 816 33.61 -0.24 -4.96
C VAL A 816 32.17 -0.19 -4.43
N ARG A 817 31.53 0.97 -4.57
CA ARG A 817 30.10 1.17 -4.35
C ARG A 817 29.47 1.59 -5.67
N PRO A 818 28.99 0.63 -6.50
CA PRO A 818 28.60 0.88 -7.88
C PRO A 818 27.53 1.96 -8.03
N GLY A 819 26.58 2.02 -7.12
CA GLY A 819 25.51 3.00 -7.14
C GLY A 819 25.95 4.46 -6.87
N LEU A 820 27.14 4.66 -6.30
CA LEU A 820 27.69 5.99 -6.03
C LEU A 820 28.72 6.45 -7.07
N VAL A 821 29.19 5.55 -7.92
CA VAL A 821 30.22 5.81 -8.94
C VAL A 821 29.68 5.37 -10.29
N GLY A 822 29.38 6.29 -11.17
CA GLY A 822 28.77 6.06 -12.47
C GLY A 822 29.70 5.46 -13.53
N ALA A 823 30.66 4.56 -13.19
CA ALA A 823 31.54 3.92 -14.15
C ALA A 823 31.50 2.39 -14.04
N ALA A 824 31.32 1.74 -15.17
CA ALA A 824 31.54 0.31 -15.32
C ALA A 824 33.00 -0.05 -15.03
N PRO A 825 33.30 -1.26 -14.50
CA PRO A 825 34.64 -1.78 -14.44
C PRO A 825 35.24 -2.05 -15.83
#